data_ddc5bce6c6193f8e4a3f32473b4c309d
#
_entry.id   ddc5bce6c6193f8e4a3f32473b4c309d
#
_cell.length_a   1.000
_cell.length_b   1.000
_cell.length_c   1.000
_cell.angle_alpha   90.00
_cell.angle_beta   90.00
_cell.angle_gamma   90.00
#
_symmetry.space_group_name_H-M   'P 1'
#
loop_
_entity.id
_entity.type
_entity.pdbx_description
1 polymer ?
#
loop_
_entity_poly.entity_id
_entity_poly.type
_entity_poly.pdbx_seq_one_letter_code
_entity_poly.pdbx_strand_id
1 'polypeptide(L)'
;MRNIIFIFFFLINGYAFSQKVKILDKKTGKIVRNVTVYNEALTINLSSDNNGFVDVSEFDENEKIIFSHISYALLKVNKSRLLKQKFIVNLTNQSEQLDEVVLSVFKKAEKTNRIAEQIAVVSARDIQKRSPQTSADLLATIPGIKVQKSQFGGGSPVIRGMESNRILLVVDGVRMNNAIYRKGHLQSSITVAPNMLDKTEVVFGPSSVVYGSDALGGVIHYYTKTPKLSEEKEVKSQLFSRFSSVNQETTTNVSAELSFSNWASFTSISYSDFGDLKTGSNRNHGFDDWGKVFYYSKNVNGNYGENPTKNSDPEILRNTGYNQTDVLQKFFVPLSENTDLKVNLQYSTSSDVPRFDRLTELSDETDVSDLKFAEWYYGPQDRLLISSQLLINPNKNWLEKGTVTVAYQNIGESRIQRKFGSLDRSYREETVNVFSVNGDFSISLTEDKKRAISYGFEFAYNDVASNSYGKTLNIVNGEIDGFSDDFKVQSRYPDGGSNYMSSAVYIDYRQDVSPKSTLNSGIRFTNTNLNATWIDETFIVLPDNDINANYSAVTATIGYVYRPNKDWQLNSVISSGFRSPNIDDVGRVREKSGNVTVPNIDVKPEFAYNAEVGVQKYFNDKKFRLGATFFYTLLDSYIIRDEFTINGSNQIEFDGELGNVVANQNRGNAYITGYTANYLGKISNTWNTSGFITYTKGRTYDTEEPMSSIPPLFGQFGLNYKKNKIELGADLRFNSKKDIEDFNFREGIDNHDLTPIVDANATSDVDKYYGTPNWMTFGVNGSYLLNDKFSVQARLSNLFDEHYIEFASGVSAPGRNLSVSFVANF
;
A
#
# COMPACT_ATOMS: atom_id res chain seq x y z
N MET A 1 -21.41 -91.66 -13.57
CA MET A 1 -22.16 -90.45 -13.25
C MET A 1 -21.27 -89.56 -12.39
N ARG A 2 -20.36 -88.89 -13.04
CA ARG A 2 -19.45 -87.96 -12.39
C ARG A 2 -18.83 -87.19 -13.55
N ASN A 3 -19.29 -85.97 -13.84
CA ASN A 3 -18.67 -84.97 -14.70
C ASN A 3 -19.74 -84.06 -15.36
N ILE A 4 -20.56 -83.28 -14.59
CA ILE A 4 -21.38 -82.24 -15.07
C ILE A 4 -21.64 -81.24 -13.91
N ILE A 5 -20.59 -80.73 -13.23
CA ILE A 5 -20.67 -79.64 -12.24
C ILE A 5 -19.41 -78.77 -12.38
N PHE A 6 -18.97 -78.48 -13.56
CA PHE A 6 -17.79 -77.58 -13.73
C PHE A 6 -17.90 -76.57 -14.83
N ILE A 7 -19.14 -76.23 -15.28
CA ILE A 7 -19.33 -75.18 -16.35
C ILE A 7 -20.30 -74.13 -15.95
N PHE A 8 -20.43 -73.78 -14.68
CA PHE A 8 -21.31 -72.66 -14.29
C PHE A 8 -20.60 -71.61 -13.39
N PHE A 9 -19.27 -71.53 -13.35
CA PHE A 9 -18.54 -70.56 -12.53
C PHE A 9 -17.66 -69.61 -13.36
N PHE A 10 -17.94 -69.38 -14.63
CA PHE A 10 -17.08 -68.53 -15.49
C PHE A 10 -17.87 -67.48 -16.32
N LEU A 11 -18.90 -66.82 -15.78
CA LEU A 11 -19.53 -65.66 -16.44
C LEU A 11 -20.11 -64.67 -15.42
N ILE A 12 -19.31 -64.24 -14.43
CA ILE A 12 -19.49 -62.97 -13.76
C ILE A 12 -18.17 -62.24 -13.80
N ASN A 13 -17.73 -61.87 -15.00
CA ASN A 13 -16.82 -60.70 -15.17
C ASN A 13 -17.69 -59.47 -15.01
N GLY A 14 -17.78 -58.96 -13.78
CA GLY A 14 -18.29 -57.65 -13.52
C GLY A 14 -17.42 -56.64 -14.27
N TYR A 15 -17.98 -56.03 -15.31
CA TYR A 15 -17.39 -54.86 -15.91
C TYR A 15 -17.47 -53.74 -14.87
N ALA A 16 -16.36 -53.53 -14.11
CA ALA A 16 -16.16 -52.32 -13.34
C ALA A 16 -15.96 -51.19 -14.36
N PHE A 17 -17.02 -50.53 -14.74
CA PHE A 17 -16.93 -49.28 -15.50
C PHE A 17 -16.27 -48.25 -14.60
N SER A 18 -14.96 -48.01 -14.81
CA SER A 18 -14.27 -46.88 -14.23
C SER A 18 -15.00 -45.62 -14.60
N GLN A 19 -15.61 -44.90 -13.62
CA GLN A 19 -16.33 -43.64 -13.84
C GLN A 19 -15.35 -42.45 -13.81
N LYS A 20 -14.25 -42.57 -14.59
CA LYS A 20 -13.23 -41.51 -14.67
C LYS A 20 -13.65 -40.43 -15.64
N VAL A 21 -13.78 -39.24 -15.13
CA VAL A 21 -14.05 -38.00 -15.92
C VAL A 21 -12.73 -37.46 -16.44
N LYS A 22 -12.66 -37.22 -17.76
CA LYS A 22 -11.57 -36.52 -18.41
C LYS A 22 -11.86 -35.04 -18.48
N ILE A 23 -10.94 -34.22 -17.96
CA ILE A 23 -11.11 -32.77 -17.90
C ILE A 23 -10.24 -32.11 -18.94
N LEU A 24 -10.87 -31.32 -19.82
CA LEU A 24 -10.23 -30.66 -20.95
C LEU A 24 -10.53 -29.15 -20.92
N ASP A 25 -9.60 -28.36 -21.42
CA ASP A 25 -9.83 -26.97 -21.77
C ASP A 25 -10.76 -26.86 -22.98
N LYS A 26 -11.88 -26.19 -22.84
CA LYS A 26 -12.93 -26.07 -23.85
C LYS A 26 -12.44 -25.48 -25.17
N LYS A 27 -11.43 -24.60 -25.13
CA LYS A 27 -10.92 -23.86 -26.30
C LYS A 27 -9.77 -24.58 -26.99
N THR A 28 -8.87 -25.17 -26.20
CA THR A 28 -7.63 -25.75 -26.72
C THR A 28 -7.69 -27.27 -26.85
N GLY A 29 -8.67 -27.93 -26.21
CA GLY A 29 -8.77 -29.38 -26.10
C GLY A 29 -7.64 -30.03 -25.26
N LYS A 30 -6.78 -29.23 -24.64
CA LYS A 30 -5.69 -29.72 -23.79
C LYS A 30 -6.22 -30.21 -22.43
N ILE A 31 -5.52 -31.15 -21.82
CA ILE A 31 -5.80 -31.71 -20.51
C ILE A 31 -5.67 -30.62 -19.45
N VAL A 32 -6.61 -30.56 -18.51
CA VAL A 32 -6.53 -29.71 -17.32
C VAL A 32 -6.23 -30.57 -16.10
N ARG A 33 -5.11 -30.31 -15.43
CA ARG A 33 -4.60 -31.01 -14.26
C ARG A 33 -5.01 -30.29 -12.99
N ASN A 34 -4.96 -30.99 -11.84
CA ASN A 34 -5.20 -30.39 -10.52
C ASN A 34 -6.54 -29.64 -10.41
N VAL A 35 -7.57 -30.17 -11.06
CA VAL A 35 -8.94 -29.68 -10.91
C VAL A 35 -9.51 -30.29 -9.64
N THR A 36 -9.85 -29.47 -8.68
CA THR A 36 -10.56 -29.91 -7.47
C THR A 36 -12.00 -30.24 -7.81
N VAL A 37 -12.45 -31.45 -7.45
CA VAL A 37 -13.77 -31.98 -7.76
C VAL A 37 -14.46 -32.39 -6.46
N TYR A 38 -15.56 -31.70 -6.13
CA TYR A 38 -16.22 -31.88 -4.84
C TYR A 38 -17.75 -31.73 -4.96
N ASN A 39 -18.50 -32.19 -3.95
CA ASN A 39 -19.94 -31.99 -3.83
C ASN A 39 -20.29 -30.71 -3.06
N GLU A 40 -21.55 -30.26 -3.13
CA GLU A 40 -21.98 -29.03 -2.43
C GLU A 40 -21.85 -29.14 -0.89
N ALA A 41 -21.91 -30.36 -0.35
CA ALA A 41 -21.76 -30.63 1.08
C ALA A 41 -20.29 -30.74 1.53
N LEU A 42 -19.32 -30.75 0.58
CA LEU A 42 -17.89 -30.92 0.84
C LEU A 42 -17.53 -32.24 1.54
N THR A 43 -18.37 -33.25 1.45
CA THR A 43 -18.13 -34.58 2.00
C THR A 43 -17.24 -35.44 1.09
N ILE A 44 -17.19 -35.12 -0.21
CA ILE A 44 -16.31 -35.73 -1.21
C ILE A 44 -15.48 -34.59 -1.80
N ASN A 45 -14.14 -34.77 -1.77
CA ASN A 45 -13.21 -33.79 -2.31
C ASN A 45 -12.04 -34.53 -2.97
N LEU A 46 -11.98 -34.49 -4.29
CA LEU A 46 -11.03 -35.21 -5.14
C LEU A 46 -10.25 -34.22 -6.01
N SER A 47 -9.12 -34.66 -6.57
CA SER A 47 -8.33 -33.86 -7.53
C SER A 47 -8.07 -34.66 -8.81
N SER A 48 -8.09 -33.98 -9.97
CA SER A 48 -7.71 -34.62 -11.21
C SER A 48 -6.19 -34.89 -11.27
N ASP A 49 -5.82 -36.05 -11.79
CA ASP A 49 -4.45 -36.47 -11.95
C ASP A 49 -3.66 -35.71 -13.06
N ASN A 50 -2.40 -36.06 -13.25
CA ASN A 50 -1.53 -35.46 -14.27
C ASN A 50 -1.99 -35.71 -15.72
N ASN A 51 -2.91 -36.61 -15.94
CA ASN A 51 -3.52 -36.91 -17.23
C ASN A 51 -4.93 -36.29 -17.35
N GLY A 52 -5.35 -35.50 -16.34
CA GLY A 52 -6.62 -34.81 -16.30
C GLY A 52 -7.82 -35.71 -16.00
N PHE A 53 -7.60 -36.88 -15.37
CA PHE A 53 -8.67 -37.77 -14.97
C PHE A 53 -8.98 -37.66 -13.47
N VAL A 54 -10.26 -37.75 -13.12
CA VAL A 54 -10.76 -37.86 -11.75
C VAL A 54 -11.81 -38.96 -11.69
N ASP A 55 -11.78 -39.83 -10.67
CA ASP A 55 -12.79 -40.84 -10.47
C ASP A 55 -14.00 -40.25 -9.71
N VAL A 56 -15.18 -40.31 -10.31
CA VAL A 56 -16.40 -39.75 -9.75
C VAL A 56 -17.37 -40.83 -9.27
N SER A 57 -16.88 -42.06 -9.04
CA SER A 57 -17.71 -43.21 -8.61
C SER A 57 -18.37 -42.97 -7.26
N GLU A 58 -17.71 -42.21 -6.35
CA GLU A 58 -18.18 -41.94 -4.99
C GLU A 58 -19.37 -40.96 -4.93
N PHE A 59 -19.63 -40.21 -5.99
CA PHE A 59 -20.75 -39.23 -6.01
C PHE A 59 -22.07 -39.97 -6.36
N ASP A 60 -23.17 -39.53 -5.76
CA ASP A 60 -24.52 -40.04 -6.06
C ASP A 60 -25.01 -39.60 -7.46
N GLU A 61 -25.90 -40.39 -8.10
CA GLU A 61 -26.33 -40.13 -9.48
C GLU A 61 -26.99 -38.76 -9.71
N ASN A 62 -27.71 -38.25 -8.71
CA ASN A 62 -28.38 -36.97 -8.76
C ASN A 62 -27.56 -35.82 -8.11
N GLU A 63 -26.36 -36.13 -7.61
CA GLU A 63 -25.53 -35.18 -6.91
C GLU A 63 -24.92 -34.17 -7.86
N LYS A 64 -24.81 -32.92 -7.40
CA LYS A 64 -24.12 -31.85 -8.10
C LYS A 64 -22.64 -31.94 -7.80
N ILE A 65 -21.85 -32.25 -8.82
CA ILE A 65 -20.40 -32.28 -8.81
C ILE A 65 -19.89 -30.90 -9.25
N ILE A 66 -18.98 -30.35 -8.46
CA ILE A 66 -18.37 -29.04 -8.70
C ILE A 66 -16.93 -29.25 -9.13
N PHE A 67 -16.58 -28.71 -10.30
CA PHE A 67 -15.22 -28.69 -10.83
C PHE A 67 -14.65 -27.29 -10.64
N SER A 68 -13.58 -27.17 -9.86
CA SER A 68 -12.92 -25.91 -9.53
C SER A 68 -11.44 -25.97 -9.88
N HIS A 69 -10.94 -24.94 -10.54
CA HIS A 69 -9.53 -24.79 -10.84
C HIS A 69 -9.20 -23.29 -10.92
N ILE A 70 -8.03 -22.89 -10.44
CA ILE A 70 -7.61 -21.49 -10.34
C ILE A 70 -7.66 -20.71 -11.69
N SER A 71 -7.51 -21.40 -12.81
CA SER A 71 -7.49 -20.80 -14.16
C SER A 71 -8.79 -21.01 -14.94
N TYR A 72 -9.80 -21.67 -14.37
CA TYR A 72 -11.03 -22.03 -15.08
C TYR A 72 -12.27 -21.62 -14.31
N ALA A 73 -13.31 -21.25 -15.04
CA ALA A 73 -14.61 -20.94 -14.45
C ALA A 73 -15.16 -22.16 -13.73
N LEU A 74 -15.66 -21.97 -12.52
CA LEU A 74 -16.30 -23.01 -11.72
C LEU A 74 -17.45 -23.64 -12.50
N LEU A 75 -17.43 -24.97 -12.67
CA LEU A 75 -18.44 -25.71 -13.38
C LEU A 75 -19.21 -26.60 -12.40
N LYS A 76 -20.52 -26.48 -12.38
CA LYS A 76 -21.42 -27.37 -11.61
C LYS A 76 -22.19 -28.25 -12.57
N VAL A 77 -22.09 -29.57 -12.41
CA VAL A 77 -22.74 -30.55 -13.29
C VAL A 77 -23.31 -31.69 -12.45
N ASN A 78 -24.52 -32.13 -12.73
CA ASN A 78 -25.07 -33.34 -12.10
C ASN A 78 -24.38 -34.58 -12.68
N LYS A 79 -24.12 -35.59 -11.84
CA LYS A 79 -23.48 -36.84 -12.27
C LYS A 79 -24.21 -37.50 -13.47
N SER A 80 -25.53 -37.49 -13.47
CA SER A 80 -26.37 -37.96 -14.58
C SER A 80 -26.11 -37.26 -15.93
N ARG A 81 -25.63 -36.00 -15.91
CA ARG A 81 -25.23 -35.28 -17.12
C ARG A 81 -23.86 -35.70 -17.59
N LEU A 82 -22.94 -36.06 -16.68
CA LEU A 82 -21.60 -36.55 -17.04
C LEU A 82 -21.70 -37.88 -17.80
N LEU A 83 -22.63 -38.74 -17.41
CA LEU A 83 -22.94 -39.98 -18.13
C LEU A 83 -23.33 -39.71 -19.61
N LYS A 84 -24.24 -38.71 -19.83
CA LYS A 84 -24.63 -38.31 -21.17
C LYS A 84 -23.51 -37.68 -21.98
N GLN A 85 -22.52 -37.09 -21.33
CA GLN A 85 -21.33 -36.44 -21.94
C GLN A 85 -20.12 -37.39 -22.05
N LYS A 86 -20.32 -38.70 -21.92
CA LYS A 86 -19.27 -39.73 -22.00
C LYS A 86 -18.09 -39.47 -21.05
N PHE A 87 -18.37 -38.92 -19.86
CA PHE A 87 -17.37 -38.55 -18.85
C PHE A 87 -16.31 -37.55 -19.34
N ILE A 88 -16.66 -36.65 -20.26
CA ILE A 88 -15.79 -35.55 -20.66
C ILE A 88 -16.36 -34.24 -20.10
N VAL A 89 -15.52 -33.53 -19.38
CA VAL A 89 -15.79 -32.17 -18.86
C VAL A 89 -14.92 -31.17 -19.59
N ASN A 90 -15.53 -30.18 -20.20
CA ASN A 90 -14.85 -29.06 -20.86
C ASN A 90 -14.93 -27.84 -19.96
N LEU A 91 -13.81 -27.47 -19.31
CA LEU A 91 -13.70 -26.27 -18.52
C LEU A 91 -13.47 -25.06 -19.43
N THR A 92 -14.16 -24.00 -19.17
CA THR A 92 -13.93 -22.71 -19.84
C THR A 92 -12.84 -21.97 -19.08
N ASN A 93 -11.74 -21.67 -19.72
CA ASN A 93 -10.67 -20.87 -19.13
C ASN A 93 -11.28 -19.61 -18.52
N GLN A 94 -10.99 -19.37 -17.24
CA GLN A 94 -11.41 -18.16 -16.59
C GLN A 94 -10.55 -17.02 -17.16
N SER A 95 -10.93 -16.51 -18.32
CA SER A 95 -10.44 -15.23 -18.73
C SER A 95 -10.84 -14.25 -17.64
N GLU A 96 -9.85 -13.57 -17.03
CA GLU A 96 -10.02 -12.51 -16.03
C GLU A 96 -11.48 -12.04 -15.90
N GLN A 97 -12.24 -12.71 -15.00
CA GLN A 97 -13.62 -12.31 -14.75
C GLN A 97 -13.54 -11.01 -13.98
N LEU A 98 -14.19 -9.98 -14.47
CA LEU A 98 -14.35 -8.70 -13.82
C LEU A 98 -15.16 -8.76 -12.49
N ASP A 99 -15.55 -9.95 -12.04
CA ASP A 99 -16.14 -10.21 -10.73
C ASP A 99 -15.05 -10.68 -9.76
N GLU A 100 -14.16 -9.78 -9.39
CA GLU A 100 -13.06 -10.01 -8.45
C GLU A 100 -13.58 -10.11 -7.02
N VAL A 101 -12.98 -10.98 -6.22
CA VAL A 101 -13.32 -11.14 -4.80
C VAL A 101 -12.32 -10.36 -3.97
N VAL A 102 -12.82 -9.48 -3.12
CA VAL A 102 -12.02 -8.66 -2.20
C VAL A 102 -12.32 -9.00 -0.74
N LEU A 103 -11.36 -8.73 0.12
CA LEU A 103 -11.43 -8.99 1.56
C LEU A 103 -11.56 -7.70 2.38
N SER A 104 -11.06 -6.58 1.85
CA SER A 104 -10.83 -5.35 2.60
C SER A 104 -12.09 -4.62 3.05
N VAL A 105 -13.20 -4.70 2.32
CA VAL A 105 -14.39 -3.88 2.64
C VAL A 105 -15.19 -4.40 3.83
N PHE A 106 -15.32 -5.73 3.97
CA PHE A 106 -16.10 -6.35 5.05
C PHE A 106 -15.27 -7.30 5.90
N LYS A 107 -13.92 -7.25 5.77
CA LYS A 107 -12.99 -8.22 6.36
C LYS A 107 -13.39 -9.69 6.09
N LYS A 108 -14.16 -9.92 5.04
CA LYS A 108 -14.54 -11.23 4.49
C LYS A 108 -14.56 -11.19 2.98
N ALA A 109 -14.45 -12.37 2.36
CA ALA A 109 -14.51 -12.51 0.91
C ALA A 109 -15.86 -12.06 0.36
N GLU A 110 -15.88 -11.01 -0.46
CA GLU A 110 -17.07 -10.49 -1.13
C GLU A 110 -16.76 -10.14 -2.60
N LYS A 111 -17.77 -10.30 -3.46
CA LYS A 111 -17.63 -9.94 -4.87
C LYS A 111 -17.70 -8.44 -5.08
N THR A 112 -16.81 -7.88 -5.89
CA THR A 112 -16.77 -6.43 -6.18
C THR A 112 -18.10 -5.90 -6.73
N ASN A 113 -18.88 -6.70 -7.44
CA ASN A 113 -20.18 -6.29 -7.95
C ASN A 113 -21.30 -6.14 -6.88
N ARG A 114 -21.01 -6.45 -5.61
CA ARG A 114 -21.90 -6.26 -4.46
C ARG A 114 -21.45 -5.15 -3.54
N ILE A 115 -20.34 -4.52 -3.86
CA ILE A 115 -19.68 -3.49 -3.05
C ILE A 115 -19.95 -2.14 -3.68
N ALA A 116 -20.37 -1.18 -2.88
CA ALA A 116 -20.72 0.15 -3.33
C ALA A 116 -19.49 1.06 -3.43
N GLU A 117 -18.50 0.89 -2.56
CA GLU A 117 -17.25 1.64 -2.51
C GLU A 117 -16.39 1.39 -3.75
N GLN A 118 -15.62 2.39 -4.16
CA GLN A 118 -14.60 2.22 -5.19
C GLN A 118 -13.45 1.37 -4.63
N ILE A 119 -13.06 0.31 -5.35
CA ILE A 119 -11.96 -0.58 -4.97
C ILE A 119 -11.02 -0.79 -6.15
N ALA A 120 -9.73 -0.84 -5.85
CA ALA A 120 -8.71 -1.33 -6.78
C ALA A 120 -8.00 -2.53 -6.18
N VAL A 121 -7.73 -3.53 -7.02
CA VAL A 121 -6.97 -4.73 -6.64
C VAL A 121 -5.79 -4.89 -7.58
N VAL A 122 -4.62 -5.19 -7.03
CA VAL A 122 -3.42 -5.53 -7.78
C VAL A 122 -2.99 -6.93 -7.36
N SER A 123 -3.10 -7.88 -8.26
CA SER A 123 -2.73 -9.28 -8.00
C SER A 123 -1.21 -9.49 -8.00
N ALA A 124 -0.74 -10.62 -7.42
CA ALA A 124 0.68 -11.02 -7.46
C ALA A 124 1.24 -11.04 -8.89
N ARG A 125 0.45 -11.46 -9.86
CA ARG A 125 0.83 -11.46 -11.28
C ARG A 125 1.02 -10.05 -11.83
N ASP A 126 0.13 -9.11 -11.47
CA ASP A 126 0.25 -7.72 -11.90
C ASP A 126 1.43 -7.04 -11.23
N ILE A 127 1.70 -7.35 -9.95
CA ILE A 127 2.88 -6.88 -9.22
C ILE A 127 4.14 -7.36 -9.94
N GLN A 128 4.24 -8.65 -10.24
CA GLN A 128 5.37 -9.23 -10.96
C GLN A 128 5.55 -8.59 -12.33
N LYS A 129 4.46 -8.39 -13.08
CA LYS A 129 4.49 -7.77 -14.42
C LYS A 129 4.95 -6.31 -14.39
N ARG A 130 4.49 -5.54 -13.40
CA ARG A 130 4.89 -4.13 -13.23
C ARG A 130 6.31 -4.00 -12.72
N SER A 131 6.78 -5.01 -11.97
CA SER A 131 8.12 -5.10 -11.38
C SER A 131 8.54 -3.81 -10.65
N PRO A 132 7.74 -3.31 -9.69
CA PRO A 132 8.04 -2.07 -8.97
C PRO A 132 9.26 -2.25 -8.08
N GLN A 133 10.08 -1.21 -7.91
CA GLN A 133 11.24 -1.24 -7.03
C GLN A 133 10.82 -1.29 -5.55
N THR A 134 9.82 -0.49 -5.20
CA THR A 134 9.25 -0.44 -3.83
C THR A 134 7.74 -0.61 -3.86
N SER A 135 7.12 -0.84 -2.71
CA SER A 135 5.65 -0.84 -2.60
C SER A 135 5.04 0.54 -2.84
N ALA A 136 5.79 1.63 -2.59
CA ALA A 136 5.37 2.97 -2.96
C ALA A 136 5.26 3.12 -4.50
N ASP A 137 6.23 2.59 -5.25
CA ASP A 137 6.18 2.59 -6.72
C ASP A 137 5.04 1.70 -7.25
N LEU A 138 4.72 0.62 -6.55
CA LEU A 138 3.53 -0.19 -6.85
C LEU A 138 2.26 0.64 -6.76
N LEU A 139 2.09 1.40 -5.67
CA LEU A 139 0.91 2.23 -5.44
C LEU A 139 0.75 3.31 -6.51
N ALA A 140 1.86 3.92 -6.98
CA ALA A 140 1.85 4.92 -8.06
C ALA A 140 1.28 4.41 -9.40
N THR A 141 1.10 3.10 -9.55
CA THR A 141 0.51 2.47 -10.74
C THR A 141 -0.99 2.20 -10.61
N ILE A 142 -1.60 2.50 -9.45
CA ILE A 142 -3.01 2.24 -9.17
C ILE A 142 -3.85 3.46 -9.55
N PRO A 143 -4.97 3.29 -10.30
CA PRO A 143 -5.86 4.40 -10.65
C PRO A 143 -6.30 5.19 -9.42
N GLY A 144 -6.13 6.52 -9.46
CA GLY A 144 -6.55 7.41 -8.38
C GLY A 144 -5.55 7.58 -7.23
N ILE A 145 -4.35 6.99 -7.32
CA ILE A 145 -3.28 7.15 -6.33
C ILE A 145 -2.11 7.92 -6.93
N LYS A 146 -1.63 8.94 -6.22
CA LYS A 146 -0.34 9.59 -6.42
C LYS A 146 0.62 9.17 -5.31
N VAL A 147 1.91 9.29 -5.54
CA VAL A 147 2.95 9.07 -4.53
C VAL A 147 3.89 10.26 -4.53
N GLN A 148 4.11 10.83 -3.37
CA GLN A 148 5.03 11.94 -3.13
C GLN A 148 6.28 11.42 -2.43
N LYS A 149 7.46 11.98 -2.76
CA LYS A 149 8.76 11.56 -2.21
C LYS A 149 9.62 12.78 -1.87
N SER A 150 10.25 12.78 -0.70
CA SER A 150 11.32 13.75 -0.33
C SER A 150 12.72 13.11 -0.41
N GLN A 151 12.78 11.80 -0.45
CA GLN A 151 13.98 10.98 -0.63
C GLN A 151 13.58 9.72 -1.43
N PHE A 152 14.56 9.02 -1.99
CA PHE A 152 14.30 7.83 -2.79
C PHE A 152 13.77 6.67 -1.92
N GLY A 153 14.36 6.46 -0.74
CA GLY A 153 13.93 5.46 0.25
C GLY A 153 12.70 5.88 1.04
N GLY A 154 11.62 6.24 0.36
CA GLY A 154 10.36 6.64 0.98
C GLY A 154 9.25 6.79 -0.05
N GLY A 155 8.06 7.15 0.40
CA GLY A 155 6.93 7.45 -0.47
C GLY A 155 5.62 7.52 0.29
N SER A 156 4.93 8.63 0.17
CA SER A 156 3.61 8.86 0.76
C SER A 156 2.54 8.71 -0.31
N PRO A 157 1.65 7.72 -0.21
CA PRO A 157 0.51 7.64 -1.09
C PRO A 157 -0.46 8.80 -0.81
N VAL A 158 -1.06 9.32 -1.87
CA VAL A 158 -2.10 10.33 -1.84
C VAL A 158 -3.34 9.76 -2.52
N ILE A 159 -4.44 9.68 -1.78
CA ILE A 159 -5.74 9.22 -2.27
C ILE A 159 -6.73 10.38 -2.10
N ARG A 160 -7.31 10.83 -3.21
CA ARG A 160 -8.31 11.92 -3.21
C ARG A 160 -7.81 13.18 -2.47
N GLY A 161 -6.52 13.55 -2.65
CA GLY A 161 -5.93 14.71 -1.98
C GLY A 161 -5.66 14.53 -0.48
N MET A 162 -5.82 13.34 0.06
CA MET A 162 -5.47 12.99 1.43
C MET A 162 -4.22 12.14 1.45
N GLU A 163 -3.31 12.40 2.38
CA GLU A 163 -2.03 11.71 2.50
C GLU A 163 -1.77 11.19 3.91
N SER A 164 -0.76 10.37 4.05
CA SER A 164 -0.12 9.97 5.31
C SER A 164 -1.10 9.54 6.39
N ASN A 165 -1.23 10.31 7.47
CA ASN A 165 -2.11 10.00 8.60
C ASN A 165 -3.61 10.14 8.31
N ARG A 166 -4.01 10.44 7.06
CA ARG A 166 -5.38 10.36 6.55
C ARG A 166 -5.61 9.15 5.65
N ILE A 167 -4.58 8.32 5.45
CA ILE A 167 -4.66 7.04 4.75
C ILE A 167 -4.17 5.96 5.69
N LEU A 168 -4.94 4.89 5.82
CA LEU A 168 -4.55 3.77 6.63
C LEU A 168 -3.81 2.71 5.79
N LEU A 169 -2.61 2.35 6.22
CA LEU A 169 -1.86 1.21 5.72
C LEU A 169 -2.10 -0.01 6.62
N VAL A 170 -2.38 -1.14 6.01
CA VAL A 170 -2.64 -2.42 6.70
C VAL A 170 -1.82 -3.52 6.04
N VAL A 171 -1.22 -4.40 6.81
CA VAL A 171 -0.56 -5.60 6.31
C VAL A 171 -1.12 -6.84 7.02
N ASP A 172 -1.65 -7.79 6.25
CA ASP A 172 -2.25 -9.04 6.76
C ASP A 172 -3.25 -8.81 7.92
N GLY A 173 -4.03 -7.72 7.86
CA GLY A 173 -5.03 -7.36 8.88
C GLY A 173 -4.50 -6.54 10.06
N VAL A 174 -3.19 -6.25 10.12
CA VAL A 174 -2.56 -5.44 11.16
C VAL A 174 -2.28 -4.02 10.66
N ARG A 175 -2.69 -3.00 11.42
CA ARG A 175 -2.44 -1.59 11.11
C ARG A 175 -0.95 -1.28 11.14
N MET A 176 -0.46 -0.53 10.15
CA MET A 176 0.91 -0.02 10.13
C MET A 176 1.01 1.40 10.72
N ASN A 177 -0.08 2.19 10.64
CA ASN A 177 -0.13 3.51 11.27
C ASN A 177 -0.02 3.35 12.79
N ASN A 178 0.97 3.99 13.38
CA ASN A 178 1.27 3.98 14.82
C ASN A 178 1.05 5.37 15.43
N ALA A 179 1.31 5.51 16.72
CA ALA A 179 1.05 6.73 17.49
C ALA A 179 1.89 7.96 17.08
N ILE A 180 3.00 7.78 16.34
CA ILE A 180 3.81 8.86 15.78
C ILE A 180 3.72 8.95 14.25
N TYR A 181 2.70 8.31 13.66
CA TYR A 181 2.48 8.37 12.21
C TYR A 181 2.05 9.78 11.81
N ARG A 182 2.84 10.44 10.96
CA ARG A 182 2.81 11.88 10.72
C ARG A 182 2.36 12.28 9.32
N LYS A 183 2.00 13.54 9.13
CA LYS A 183 1.91 14.16 7.81
C LYS A 183 3.30 14.26 7.15
N GLY A 184 3.34 14.24 5.82
CA GLY A 184 4.54 14.36 5.01
C GLY A 184 5.03 13.03 4.46
N HIS A 185 6.15 13.04 3.77
CA HIS A 185 6.65 11.92 2.98
C HIS A 185 7.26 10.85 3.90
N LEU A 186 6.55 9.74 4.05
CA LEU A 186 6.88 8.69 5.01
C LEU A 186 7.75 7.58 4.41
N GLN A 187 8.61 7.00 5.24
CA GLN A 187 9.42 5.83 4.89
C GLN A 187 8.64 4.52 5.03
N SER A 188 7.68 4.45 5.96
CA SER A 188 6.98 3.21 6.34
C SER A 188 6.32 2.45 5.18
N SER A 189 5.94 3.14 4.10
CA SER A 189 5.38 2.49 2.91
C SER A 189 6.35 1.55 2.19
N ILE A 190 7.67 1.67 2.42
CA ILE A 190 8.67 0.80 1.80
C ILE A 190 8.94 -0.48 2.61
N THR A 191 8.51 -0.57 3.86
CA THR A 191 8.80 -1.70 4.77
C THR A 191 8.02 -2.98 4.45
N VAL A 192 7.38 -3.07 3.28
CA VAL A 192 6.72 -4.26 2.76
C VAL A 192 7.22 -4.52 1.35
N ALA A 193 8.08 -5.52 1.16
CA ALA A 193 8.67 -5.82 -0.14
C ALA A 193 7.60 -6.30 -1.16
N PRO A 194 7.57 -5.73 -2.39
CA PRO A 194 6.58 -6.13 -3.41
C PRO A 194 6.60 -7.62 -3.75
N ASN A 195 7.77 -8.27 -3.71
CA ASN A 195 7.94 -9.68 -4.04
C ASN A 195 7.29 -10.64 -3.02
N MET A 196 6.99 -10.15 -1.82
CA MET A 196 6.32 -10.91 -0.76
C MET A 196 4.80 -10.85 -0.85
N LEU A 197 4.24 -9.97 -1.69
CA LEU A 197 2.81 -9.74 -1.80
C LEU A 197 2.11 -10.82 -2.65
N ASP A 198 0.96 -11.27 -2.19
CA ASP A 198 -0.03 -12.03 -2.96
C ASP A 198 -0.99 -11.08 -3.70
N LYS A 199 -1.40 -10.01 -3.03
CA LYS A 199 -2.19 -8.93 -3.62
C LYS A 199 -2.13 -7.65 -2.77
N THR A 200 -2.52 -6.55 -3.38
CA THR A 200 -2.82 -5.29 -2.68
C THR A 200 -4.23 -4.85 -3.02
N GLU A 201 -5.03 -4.55 -2.01
CA GLU A 201 -6.38 -4.00 -2.17
C GLU A 201 -6.39 -2.55 -1.68
N VAL A 202 -7.03 -1.67 -2.43
CA VAL A 202 -7.22 -0.27 -2.05
C VAL A 202 -8.70 0.06 -2.03
N VAL A 203 -9.18 0.52 -0.87
CA VAL A 203 -10.53 1.03 -0.70
C VAL A 203 -10.46 2.55 -0.68
N PHE A 204 -11.19 3.21 -1.56
CA PHE A 204 -11.18 4.67 -1.70
C PHE A 204 -12.29 5.32 -0.87
N GLY A 205 -11.99 6.47 -0.31
CA GLY A 205 -12.91 7.22 0.55
C GLY A 205 -12.97 6.72 1.98
N PRO A 206 -13.75 7.37 2.85
CA PRO A 206 -13.83 7.04 4.26
C PRO A 206 -14.25 5.59 4.50
N SER A 207 -13.39 4.83 5.14
CA SER A 207 -13.58 3.41 5.48
C SER A 207 -13.48 3.18 7.00
N SER A 208 -13.73 4.23 7.77
CA SER A 208 -13.53 4.21 9.23
C SER A 208 -14.48 3.27 9.96
N VAL A 209 -15.60 2.85 9.36
CA VAL A 209 -16.48 1.85 9.97
C VAL A 209 -15.75 0.53 10.18
N VAL A 210 -15.01 0.05 9.18
CA VAL A 210 -14.31 -1.24 9.27
C VAL A 210 -12.93 -1.07 9.91
N TYR A 211 -12.25 0.05 9.66
CA TYR A 211 -10.84 0.23 9.97
C TYR A 211 -10.53 1.29 11.04
N GLY A 212 -11.49 2.12 11.45
CA GLY A 212 -11.32 3.13 12.50
C GLY A 212 -10.62 4.40 12.06
N SER A 213 -9.86 5.01 12.98
CA SER A 213 -9.11 6.25 12.73
C SER A 213 -8.17 6.13 11.54
N ASP A 214 -7.84 7.27 10.90
CA ASP A 214 -6.87 7.43 9.80
C ASP A 214 -7.37 6.94 8.43
N ALA A 215 -8.53 6.28 8.35
CA ALA A 215 -9.11 5.81 7.10
C ALA A 215 -10.05 6.86 6.47
N LEU A 216 -9.61 8.13 6.33
CA LEU A 216 -10.40 9.22 5.75
C LEU A 216 -10.33 9.21 4.21
N GLY A 217 -9.12 9.17 3.66
CA GLY A 217 -8.86 9.13 2.22
C GLY A 217 -9.04 7.74 1.64
N GLY A 218 -8.78 6.72 2.44
CA GLY A 218 -8.88 5.33 2.05
C GLY A 218 -8.01 4.40 2.88
N VAL A 219 -8.04 3.13 2.50
CA VAL A 219 -7.26 2.06 3.11
C VAL A 219 -6.45 1.33 2.04
N ILE A 220 -5.18 1.13 2.29
CA ILE A 220 -4.29 0.29 1.49
C ILE A 220 -3.98 -0.97 2.28
N HIS A 221 -4.46 -2.12 1.80
CA HIS A 221 -4.27 -3.39 2.47
C HIS A 221 -3.35 -4.30 1.66
N TYR A 222 -2.16 -4.55 2.21
CA TYR A 222 -1.18 -5.50 1.69
C TYR A 222 -1.47 -6.89 2.22
N TYR A 223 -1.66 -7.84 1.33
CA TYR A 223 -1.77 -9.26 1.66
C TYR A 223 -0.49 -9.95 1.22
N THR A 224 0.27 -10.48 2.16
CA THR A 224 1.49 -11.22 1.84
C THR A 224 1.17 -12.69 1.54
N LYS A 225 2.02 -13.34 0.74
CA LYS A 225 1.85 -14.75 0.34
C LYS A 225 1.60 -15.64 1.54
N THR A 226 0.64 -16.53 1.44
CA THR A 226 0.27 -17.48 2.49
C THR A 226 0.46 -18.89 1.95
N PRO A 227 1.17 -19.80 2.67
CA PRO A 227 1.40 -21.18 2.23
C PRO A 227 0.08 -21.95 2.19
N LYS A 228 0.04 -22.98 1.33
CA LYS A 228 -1.12 -23.86 1.14
C LYS A 228 -0.77 -25.27 1.56
N LEU A 229 -1.75 -25.99 2.10
CA LEU A 229 -1.59 -27.42 2.39
C LEU A 229 -1.54 -28.23 1.10
N SER A 230 -0.91 -29.39 1.15
CA SER A 230 -0.89 -30.40 0.08
C SER A 230 -1.02 -31.78 0.69
N GLU A 231 -1.75 -32.70 0.07
CA GLU A 231 -1.88 -34.09 0.52
C GLU A 231 -0.54 -34.79 0.51
N GLU A 232 0.27 -34.55 -0.52
CA GLU A 232 1.64 -35.04 -0.62
C GLU A 232 2.62 -33.94 -0.25
N LYS A 233 3.81 -34.33 0.25
CA LYS A 233 4.89 -33.36 0.49
C LYS A 233 5.23 -32.65 -0.80
N GLU A 234 5.03 -31.33 -0.83
CA GLU A 234 5.36 -30.45 -1.95
C GLU A 234 6.36 -29.38 -1.50
N VAL A 235 7.39 -29.17 -2.31
CA VAL A 235 8.36 -28.09 -2.10
C VAL A 235 8.37 -27.23 -3.36
N LYS A 236 8.05 -25.94 -3.20
CA LYS A 236 8.16 -24.96 -4.27
C LYS A 236 9.16 -23.91 -3.87
N SER A 237 10.08 -23.57 -4.76
CA SER A 237 10.99 -22.45 -4.53
C SER A 237 11.01 -21.50 -5.71
N GLN A 238 11.27 -20.22 -5.43
CA GLN A 238 11.39 -19.20 -6.45
C GLN A 238 12.62 -18.34 -6.17
N LEU A 239 13.38 -18.09 -7.21
CA LEU A 239 14.39 -17.05 -7.25
C LEU A 239 13.89 -15.94 -8.17
N PHE A 240 13.92 -14.71 -7.68
CA PHE A 240 13.71 -13.49 -8.44
C PHE A 240 14.97 -12.65 -8.36
N SER A 241 15.44 -12.13 -9.48
CA SER A 241 16.52 -11.15 -9.53
C SER A 241 16.18 -10.04 -10.50
N ARG A 242 16.49 -8.78 -10.15
CA ARG A 242 16.29 -7.60 -10.99
C ARG A 242 17.52 -6.70 -10.95
N PHE A 243 17.78 -6.09 -12.10
CA PHE A 243 18.70 -4.97 -12.25
C PHE A 243 17.97 -3.79 -12.90
N SER A 244 18.26 -2.56 -12.45
CA SER A 244 17.73 -1.32 -13.04
C SER A 244 18.85 -0.30 -13.26
N SER A 245 18.92 0.22 -14.47
CA SER A 245 20.06 1.06 -14.91
C SER A 245 20.07 2.47 -14.29
N VAL A 246 18.90 3.04 -13.96
CA VAL A 246 18.76 4.44 -13.54
C VAL A 246 19.40 4.75 -12.18
N ASN A 247 19.46 3.77 -11.31
CA ASN A 247 20.05 3.85 -9.98
C ASN A 247 20.91 2.62 -9.65
N GLN A 248 21.33 1.88 -10.67
CA GLN A 248 22.11 0.64 -10.54
C GLN A 248 21.52 -0.35 -9.53
N GLU A 249 20.19 -0.34 -9.38
CA GLU A 249 19.52 -1.18 -8.41
C GLU A 249 19.72 -2.65 -8.72
N THR A 250 20.05 -3.42 -7.67
CA THR A 250 20.03 -4.86 -7.69
C THR A 250 19.11 -5.37 -6.61
N THR A 251 18.09 -6.15 -6.98
CA THR A 251 17.20 -6.82 -6.03
C THR A 251 17.27 -8.31 -6.25
N THR A 252 17.47 -9.07 -5.18
CA THR A 252 17.37 -10.54 -5.18
C THR A 252 16.36 -10.97 -4.12
N ASN A 253 15.42 -11.81 -4.52
CA ASN A 253 14.46 -12.44 -3.60
C ASN A 253 14.51 -13.96 -3.77
N VAL A 254 14.64 -14.67 -2.66
CA VAL A 254 14.53 -16.11 -2.59
C VAL A 254 13.33 -16.46 -1.74
N SER A 255 12.47 -17.34 -2.24
CA SER A 255 11.34 -17.82 -1.46
C SER A 255 11.16 -19.33 -1.60
N ALA A 256 10.65 -19.96 -0.54
CA ALA A 256 10.34 -21.37 -0.48
C ALA A 256 8.99 -21.61 0.19
N GLU A 257 8.18 -22.47 -0.39
CA GLU A 257 6.93 -22.97 0.18
C GLU A 257 7.08 -24.47 0.44
N LEU A 258 6.87 -24.87 1.69
CA LEU A 258 6.82 -26.25 2.11
C LEU A 258 5.37 -26.59 2.44
N SER A 259 4.80 -27.57 1.76
CA SER A 259 3.41 -27.98 1.91
C SER A 259 3.32 -29.44 2.35
N PHE A 260 2.55 -29.67 3.41
CA PHE A 260 2.20 -30.98 3.94
C PHE A 260 0.68 -31.02 4.19
N SER A 261 0.13 -32.16 4.54
CA SER A 261 -1.30 -32.33 4.83
C SER A 261 -1.75 -31.63 6.11
N ASN A 262 -0.86 -31.50 7.10
CA ASN A 262 -1.17 -30.98 8.44
C ASN A 262 -0.50 -29.66 8.78
N TRP A 263 0.38 -29.12 7.94
CA TRP A 263 0.94 -27.78 8.05
C TRP A 263 1.59 -27.34 6.74
N ALA A 264 1.74 -26.04 6.57
CA ALA A 264 2.48 -25.46 5.47
C ALA A 264 3.29 -24.25 5.95
N SER A 265 4.40 -23.98 5.28
CA SER A 265 5.31 -22.88 5.61
C SER A 265 5.70 -22.13 4.34
N PHE A 266 5.78 -20.81 4.43
CA PHE A 266 6.31 -19.94 3.38
C PHE A 266 7.38 -19.03 3.98
N THR A 267 8.58 -19.10 3.40
CA THR A 267 9.74 -18.28 3.75
C THR A 267 10.10 -17.42 2.55
N SER A 268 10.38 -16.14 2.75
CA SER A 268 10.87 -15.24 1.70
C SER A 268 11.89 -14.27 2.29
N ILE A 269 13.02 -14.13 1.60
CA ILE A 269 14.09 -13.17 1.95
C ILE A 269 14.35 -12.34 0.71
N SER A 270 14.33 -11.02 0.87
CA SER A 270 14.61 -10.04 -0.18
C SER A 270 15.73 -9.13 0.26
N TYR A 271 16.70 -8.93 -0.61
CA TYR A 271 17.73 -7.91 -0.46
C TYR A 271 17.71 -7.00 -1.69
N SER A 272 17.67 -5.70 -1.44
CA SER A 272 17.68 -4.66 -2.46
C SER A 272 18.79 -3.68 -2.15
N ASP A 273 19.59 -3.35 -3.15
CA ASP A 273 20.63 -2.34 -3.09
C ASP A 273 20.36 -1.28 -4.16
N PHE A 274 20.19 -0.04 -3.75
CA PHE A 274 19.86 1.09 -4.59
C PHE A 274 21.03 2.08 -4.57
N GLY A 275 21.62 2.34 -5.72
CA GLY A 275 22.59 3.41 -5.89
C GLY A 275 21.93 4.77 -6.10
N ASP A 276 22.77 5.79 -6.33
CA ASP A 276 22.30 7.15 -6.60
C ASP A 276 21.44 7.23 -7.87
N LEU A 277 20.32 7.94 -7.77
CA LEU A 277 19.34 8.08 -8.84
C LEU A 277 19.83 9.04 -9.92
N LYS A 278 19.75 8.63 -11.20
CA LYS A 278 19.94 9.52 -12.34
C LYS A 278 18.57 10.05 -12.80
N THR A 279 18.45 11.39 -12.88
CA THR A 279 17.24 12.04 -13.41
C THR A 279 17.27 12.13 -14.94
N GLY A 280 16.14 12.51 -15.56
CA GLY A 280 16.06 12.72 -17.01
C GLY A 280 16.88 13.93 -17.46
N SER A 281 17.45 13.81 -18.65
CA SER A 281 18.25 14.90 -19.25
C SER A 281 17.43 15.82 -20.16
N ASN A 282 16.27 15.36 -20.64
CA ASN A 282 15.41 16.12 -21.54
C ASN A 282 14.46 17.02 -20.76
N ARG A 283 14.70 18.34 -20.80
CA ARG A 283 13.97 19.36 -20.00
C ARG A 283 12.98 20.15 -20.88
N ASN A 284 11.96 19.45 -21.40
CA ASN A 284 10.93 20.05 -22.23
C ASN A 284 10.13 21.17 -21.54
N HIS A 285 10.16 21.24 -20.22
CA HIS A 285 9.53 22.30 -19.42
C HIS A 285 10.28 23.65 -19.49
N GLY A 286 11.53 23.69 -20.03
CA GLY A 286 12.27 24.93 -20.25
C GLY A 286 13.11 25.44 -19.06
N PHE A 287 13.19 24.71 -17.94
CA PHE A 287 13.97 25.07 -16.76
C PHE A 287 15.22 24.18 -16.69
N ASP A 288 16.32 24.63 -17.31
CA ASP A 288 17.49 23.77 -17.57
C ASP A 288 18.18 23.28 -16.30
N ASP A 289 18.25 24.08 -15.25
CA ASP A 289 18.96 23.76 -14.01
C ASP A 289 18.06 23.19 -12.91
N TRP A 290 16.75 23.25 -13.09
CA TRP A 290 15.83 22.73 -12.11
C TRP A 290 15.98 21.22 -11.89
N GLY A 291 16.14 20.80 -10.62
CA GLY A 291 16.34 19.42 -10.22
C GLY A 291 17.73 18.84 -10.48
N LYS A 292 18.71 19.67 -10.91
CA LYS A 292 20.13 19.29 -10.96
C LYS A 292 20.80 19.43 -9.60
N VAL A 293 21.78 18.60 -9.29
CA VAL A 293 22.61 18.65 -8.08
C VAL A 293 24.01 19.02 -8.45
N PHE A 294 24.37 20.30 -8.28
CA PHE A 294 25.72 20.82 -8.63
C PHE A 294 26.76 20.52 -7.57
N TYR A 295 26.37 20.53 -6.30
CA TYR A 295 27.19 20.21 -5.15
C TYR A 295 26.46 19.23 -4.23
N TYR A 296 27.23 18.41 -3.53
CA TYR A 296 26.68 17.41 -2.59
C TYR A 296 27.61 17.19 -1.40
N SER A 297 27.08 16.65 -0.32
CA SER A 297 27.87 16.26 0.83
C SER A 297 28.48 14.87 0.65
N LYS A 298 29.75 14.72 0.96
CA LYS A 298 30.47 13.44 1.11
C LYS A 298 30.34 12.84 2.52
N ASN A 299 29.70 13.54 3.45
CA ASN A 299 29.60 13.13 4.84
C ASN A 299 28.51 12.03 5.01
N VAL A 300 28.73 10.90 4.36
CA VAL A 300 27.87 9.73 4.42
C VAL A 300 28.71 8.51 4.76
N ASN A 301 28.15 7.54 5.44
CA ASN A 301 28.82 6.28 5.81
C ASN A 301 30.13 6.51 6.63
N GLY A 302 30.13 7.49 7.55
CA GLY A 302 31.29 7.78 8.41
C GLY A 302 32.38 8.60 7.78
N ASN A 303 32.29 9.03 6.53
CA ASN A 303 33.24 9.95 5.93
C ASN A 303 33.05 11.36 6.47
N TYR A 304 34.13 12.14 6.48
CA TYR A 304 34.14 13.55 6.85
C TYR A 304 34.60 14.44 5.68
N GLY A 305 33.92 15.56 5.50
CA GLY A 305 34.29 16.61 4.52
C GLY A 305 33.86 17.96 5.07
N GLU A 306 34.79 18.91 5.09
CA GLU A 306 34.53 20.26 5.61
C GLU A 306 33.60 21.07 4.70
N ASN A 307 33.67 20.82 3.39
CA ASN A 307 32.98 21.61 2.38
C ASN A 307 32.17 20.71 1.43
N PRO A 308 31.10 21.26 0.83
CA PRO A 308 30.40 20.58 -0.25
C PRO A 308 31.31 20.22 -1.41
N THR A 309 31.06 19.11 -2.05
CA THR A 309 31.84 18.59 -3.17
C THR A 309 31.10 18.84 -4.48
N LYS A 310 31.81 19.36 -5.49
CA LYS A 310 31.25 19.57 -6.83
C LYS A 310 30.86 18.23 -7.45
N ASN A 311 29.63 18.13 -7.95
CA ASN A 311 29.16 16.96 -8.64
C ASN A 311 29.62 16.96 -10.10
N SER A 312 30.26 15.88 -10.52
CA SER A 312 30.76 15.73 -11.89
C SER A 312 29.68 15.49 -12.93
N ASP A 313 28.53 14.92 -12.51
CA ASP A 313 27.33 14.76 -13.32
C ASP A 313 26.12 15.27 -12.53
N PRO A 314 25.68 16.54 -12.75
CA PRO A 314 24.58 17.14 -11.98
C PRO A 314 23.22 16.43 -12.15
N GLU A 315 23.07 15.55 -13.14
CA GLU A 315 21.87 14.73 -13.31
C GLU A 315 21.85 13.51 -12.39
N ILE A 316 22.97 13.14 -11.77
CA ILE A 316 23.03 12.13 -10.72
C ILE A 316 22.71 12.79 -9.39
N LEU A 317 21.58 12.41 -8.81
CA LEU A 317 21.12 12.89 -7.51
C LEU A 317 21.90 12.17 -6.42
N ARG A 318 23.03 12.75 -6.02
CA ARG A 318 23.90 12.20 -4.99
C ARG A 318 23.17 12.10 -3.65
N ASN A 319 23.51 11.07 -2.88
CA ASN A 319 22.88 10.79 -1.59
C ASN A 319 21.37 10.40 -1.73
N THR A 320 21.06 9.57 -2.72
CA THR A 320 19.73 8.95 -2.83
C THR A 320 19.77 7.45 -2.65
N GLY A 321 20.95 6.83 -2.67
CA GLY A 321 21.14 5.40 -2.51
C GLY A 321 20.93 4.91 -1.08
N TYR A 322 20.46 3.66 -0.94
CA TYR A 322 20.32 2.92 0.33
C TYR A 322 20.17 1.43 0.02
N ASN A 323 20.27 0.58 1.02
CA ASN A 323 19.92 -0.84 0.88
C ASN A 323 18.86 -1.26 1.88
N GLN A 324 18.18 -2.37 1.60
CA GLN A 324 17.07 -2.88 2.41
C GLN A 324 17.04 -4.40 2.39
N THR A 325 16.79 -4.98 3.55
CA THR A 325 16.57 -6.41 3.75
C THR A 325 15.17 -6.64 4.32
N ASP A 326 14.42 -7.53 3.68
CA ASP A 326 13.09 -7.92 4.12
C ASP A 326 13.02 -9.43 4.30
N VAL A 327 12.41 -9.87 5.40
CA VAL A 327 12.19 -11.28 5.73
C VAL A 327 10.71 -11.50 6.02
N LEU A 328 10.15 -12.55 5.43
CA LEU A 328 8.79 -13.01 5.70
C LEU A 328 8.84 -14.50 6.03
N GLN A 329 8.28 -14.89 7.16
CA GLN A 329 8.04 -16.28 7.52
C GLN A 329 6.57 -16.45 7.90
N LYS A 330 5.85 -17.35 7.24
CA LYS A 330 4.47 -17.71 7.59
C LYS A 330 4.34 -19.21 7.80
N PHE A 331 3.49 -19.56 8.78
CA PHE A 331 3.01 -20.90 8.99
C PHE A 331 1.50 -20.96 8.88
N PHE A 332 0.98 -22.00 8.30
CA PHE A 332 -0.43 -22.33 8.26
C PHE A 332 -0.64 -23.72 8.82
N VAL A 333 -1.46 -23.85 9.88
CA VAL A 333 -1.66 -25.09 10.62
C VAL A 333 -3.16 -25.29 10.87
N PRO A 334 -3.83 -26.28 10.30
CA PRO A 334 -5.17 -26.69 10.71
C PRO A 334 -5.11 -27.26 12.14
N LEU A 335 -5.90 -26.68 13.04
CA LEU A 335 -6.02 -27.16 14.43
C LEU A 335 -7.18 -28.14 14.58
N SER A 336 -8.22 -27.98 13.76
CA SER A 336 -9.38 -28.85 13.68
C SER A 336 -10.07 -28.69 12.31
N GLU A 337 -11.15 -29.43 12.06
CA GLU A 337 -11.95 -29.33 10.83
C GLU A 337 -12.49 -27.90 10.56
N ASN A 338 -12.66 -27.09 11.62
CA ASN A 338 -13.27 -25.77 11.55
C ASN A 338 -12.36 -24.63 12.05
N THR A 339 -11.10 -24.92 12.33
CA THR A 339 -10.20 -23.93 12.96
C THR A 339 -8.81 -24.08 12.41
N ASP A 340 -8.29 -22.99 11.84
CA ASP A 340 -6.94 -22.89 11.33
C ASP A 340 -6.15 -21.82 12.08
N LEU A 341 -4.86 -22.02 12.25
CA LEU A 341 -3.91 -21.07 12.79
C LEU A 341 -2.96 -20.60 11.70
N LYS A 342 -2.81 -19.29 11.57
CA LYS A 342 -1.73 -18.67 10.81
C LYS A 342 -0.79 -17.95 11.76
N VAL A 343 0.50 -18.18 11.65
CA VAL A 343 1.53 -17.41 12.34
C VAL A 343 2.34 -16.68 11.29
N ASN A 344 2.63 -15.40 11.52
CA ASN A 344 3.29 -14.53 10.57
C ASN A 344 4.38 -13.72 11.31
N LEU A 345 5.59 -13.77 10.77
CA LEU A 345 6.72 -12.96 11.20
C LEU A 345 7.23 -12.19 10.00
N GLN A 346 7.33 -10.87 10.12
CA GLN A 346 7.92 -9.97 9.13
C GLN A 346 8.99 -9.14 9.81
N TYR A 347 10.13 -9.02 9.16
CA TYR A 347 11.18 -8.12 9.57
C TYR A 347 11.68 -7.36 8.35
N SER A 348 11.77 -6.05 8.48
CA SER A 348 12.32 -5.14 7.46
C SER A 348 13.34 -4.23 8.12
N THR A 349 14.50 -4.09 7.52
CA THR A 349 15.55 -3.16 7.96
C THR A 349 16.23 -2.54 6.75
N SER A 350 16.72 -1.31 6.89
CA SER A 350 17.49 -0.64 5.86
C SER A 350 18.85 -0.17 6.38
N SER A 351 19.75 0.24 5.47
CA SER A 351 20.83 1.14 5.83
C SER A 351 20.29 2.52 6.20
N ASP A 352 21.15 3.43 6.55
CA ASP A 352 20.81 4.84 6.62
C ASP A 352 20.16 5.28 5.31
N VAL A 353 19.05 6.06 5.41
CA VAL A 353 18.32 6.60 4.27
C VAL A 353 18.56 8.10 4.20
N PRO A 354 19.43 8.58 3.30
CA PRO A 354 19.72 10.00 3.17
C PRO A 354 18.46 10.80 2.85
N ARG A 355 18.29 11.91 3.53
CA ARG A 355 17.20 12.83 3.28
C ARG A 355 17.60 13.85 2.22
N PHE A 356 17.36 13.48 0.98
CA PHE A 356 17.80 14.21 -0.20
C PHE A 356 17.35 15.68 -0.21
N ASP A 357 16.08 15.96 0.06
CA ASP A 357 15.51 17.31 0.08
C ASP A 357 16.18 18.26 1.11
N ARG A 358 16.75 17.70 2.18
CA ARG A 358 17.49 18.49 3.19
C ARG A 358 18.97 18.60 2.86
N LEU A 359 19.56 17.56 2.26
CA LEU A 359 20.97 17.57 1.85
C LEU A 359 21.24 18.49 0.64
N THR A 360 20.20 18.92 -0.06
CA THR A 360 20.26 19.89 -1.15
C THR A 360 19.79 21.29 -0.74
N GLU A 361 19.39 21.48 0.52
CA GLU A 361 19.01 22.80 1.06
C GLU A 361 20.24 23.72 1.13
N LEU A 362 20.08 24.94 0.63
CA LEU A 362 21.12 25.95 0.65
C LEU A 362 21.04 26.79 1.94
N SER A 363 22.18 27.26 2.46
CA SER A 363 22.23 28.29 3.51
C SER A 363 21.97 29.67 2.91
N ASP A 364 22.56 29.94 1.73
CA ASP A 364 22.31 31.10 0.90
C ASP A 364 21.74 30.67 -0.45
N GLU A 365 20.52 31.03 -0.76
CA GLU A 365 19.83 30.68 -2.02
C GLU A 365 20.54 31.21 -3.26
N THR A 366 21.48 32.17 -3.11
CA THR A 366 22.25 32.78 -4.22
C THR A 366 23.52 32.00 -4.53
N ASP A 367 23.97 31.10 -3.64
CA ASP A 367 25.21 30.29 -3.83
C ASP A 367 24.87 28.78 -3.79
N VAL A 368 24.80 28.16 -4.95
CA VAL A 368 24.54 26.71 -5.09
C VAL A 368 25.61 25.82 -4.44
N SER A 369 26.75 26.38 -4.01
CA SER A 369 27.80 25.64 -3.29
C SER A 369 27.64 25.71 -1.77
N ASP A 370 26.80 26.59 -1.24
CA ASP A 370 26.59 26.77 0.20
C ASP A 370 25.44 25.89 0.74
N LEU A 371 25.74 24.58 0.81
CA LEU A 371 24.81 23.61 1.37
C LEU A 371 24.70 23.77 2.89
N LYS A 372 23.49 23.78 3.43
CA LYS A 372 23.19 23.89 4.86
C LYS A 372 23.62 22.65 5.66
N PHE A 373 23.35 21.44 5.17
CA PHE A 373 23.58 20.19 5.90
C PHE A 373 24.71 19.38 5.33
N ALA A 374 25.69 19.05 6.18
CA ALA A 374 26.73 18.08 5.92
C ALA A 374 26.20 16.65 6.06
N GLU A 375 25.30 16.44 7.04
CA GLU A 375 24.64 15.15 7.29
C GLU A 375 23.16 15.39 7.58
N TRP A 376 22.32 14.68 6.88
CA TRP A 376 20.91 14.56 7.19
C TRP A 376 20.38 13.22 6.65
N TYR A 377 20.13 12.27 7.54
CA TYR A 377 19.60 10.97 7.17
C TYR A 377 18.69 10.42 8.26
N TYR A 378 17.81 9.53 7.84
CA TYR A 378 17.13 8.62 8.74
C TYR A 378 18.08 7.45 8.97
N GLY A 379 18.30 7.03 10.21
CA GLY A 379 18.99 5.78 10.49
C GLY A 379 18.17 4.58 9.99
N PRO A 380 18.64 3.36 10.24
CA PRO A 380 17.96 2.17 9.79
C PRO A 380 16.46 2.21 10.08
N GLN A 381 15.64 1.93 9.07
CA GLN A 381 14.18 1.82 9.21
C GLN A 381 13.86 0.39 9.61
N ASP A 382 13.72 0.18 10.91
CA ASP A 382 13.46 -1.14 11.47
C ASP A 382 11.99 -1.36 11.72
N ARG A 383 11.46 -2.50 11.26
CA ARG A 383 10.11 -2.94 11.56
C ARG A 383 10.07 -4.45 11.78
N LEU A 384 9.72 -4.86 12.98
CA LEU A 384 9.36 -6.23 13.32
C LEU A 384 7.83 -6.33 13.46
N LEU A 385 7.20 -7.30 12.81
CA LEU A 385 5.81 -7.68 13.02
C LEU A 385 5.74 -9.16 13.32
N ILE A 386 5.13 -9.51 14.44
CA ILE A 386 4.75 -10.88 14.79
C ILE A 386 3.24 -10.90 14.95
N SER A 387 2.53 -11.76 14.24
CA SER A 387 1.09 -11.90 14.41
C SER A 387 0.63 -13.35 14.33
N SER A 388 -0.47 -13.64 15.03
CA SER A 388 -1.17 -14.90 14.99
C SER A 388 -2.62 -14.66 14.65
N GLN A 389 -3.15 -15.40 13.68
CA GLN A 389 -4.54 -15.34 13.25
C GLN A 389 -5.20 -16.70 13.48
N LEU A 390 -6.21 -16.73 14.32
CA LEU A 390 -7.09 -17.89 14.50
C LEU A 390 -8.29 -17.72 13.56
N LEU A 391 -8.39 -18.58 12.57
CA LEU A 391 -9.48 -18.63 11.60
C LEU A 391 -10.50 -19.66 12.06
N ILE A 392 -11.75 -19.25 12.25
CA ILE A 392 -12.81 -20.09 12.82
C ILE A 392 -13.94 -20.16 11.80
N ASN A 393 -14.27 -21.36 11.31
CA ASN A 393 -15.27 -21.61 10.28
C ASN A 393 -16.29 -22.69 10.71
N PRO A 394 -17.04 -22.52 11.79
CA PRO A 394 -17.93 -23.55 12.33
C PRO A 394 -19.17 -23.73 11.48
N ASN A 395 -19.46 -22.80 10.54
CA ASN A 395 -20.61 -22.77 9.64
C ASN A 395 -21.95 -23.00 10.39
N LYS A 396 -22.10 -22.37 11.55
CA LYS A 396 -23.30 -22.42 12.39
C LYS A 396 -24.11 -21.14 12.27
N ASN A 397 -25.39 -21.19 12.63
CA ASN A 397 -26.32 -20.03 12.52
C ASN A 397 -25.87 -18.81 13.33
N TRP A 398 -25.11 -19.02 14.42
CA TRP A 398 -24.60 -17.92 15.26
C TRP A 398 -23.21 -17.43 14.87
N LEU A 399 -22.46 -18.21 14.06
CA LEU A 399 -21.15 -17.85 13.55
C LEU A 399 -20.86 -18.64 12.26
N GLU A 400 -20.78 -17.94 11.13
CA GLU A 400 -20.36 -18.55 9.86
C GLU A 400 -18.85 -18.59 9.77
N LYS A 401 -18.22 -17.46 10.02
CA LYS A 401 -16.76 -17.29 9.98
C LYS A 401 -16.32 -16.28 11.03
N GLY A 402 -15.14 -16.50 11.58
CA GLY A 402 -14.47 -15.58 12.49
C GLY A 402 -12.97 -15.56 12.25
N THR A 403 -12.35 -14.43 12.54
CA THR A 403 -10.90 -14.29 12.59
C THR A 403 -10.54 -13.51 13.84
N VAL A 404 -9.67 -14.07 14.66
CA VAL A 404 -9.08 -13.35 15.80
C VAL A 404 -7.61 -13.18 15.48
N THR A 405 -7.15 -11.93 15.47
CA THR A 405 -5.75 -11.57 15.19
C THR A 405 -5.14 -10.95 16.44
N VAL A 406 -4.01 -11.48 16.87
CA VAL A 406 -3.16 -10.89 17.91
C VAL A 406 -1.85 -10.52 17.26
N ALA A 407 -1.36 -9.29 17.47
CA ALA A 407 -0.13 -8.84 16.86
C ALA A 407 0.70 -7.97 17.82
N TYR A 408 2.01 -8.08 17.63
CA TYR A 408 3.02 -7.20 18.22
C TYR A 408 3.87 -6.61 17.10
N GLN A 409 4.15 -5.31 17.19
CA GLN A 409 5.10 -4.63 16.32
C GLN A 409 6.11 -3.85 17.14
N ASN A 410 7.35 -3.86 16.71
CA ASN A 410 8.40 -2.96 17.17
C ASN A 410 8.90 -2.17 15.95
N ILE A 411 8.94 -0.85 16.09
CA ILE A 411 9.29 0.07 15.01
C ILE A 411 10.35 1.02 15.56
N GLY A 412 11.50 1.07 14.88
CA GLY A 412 12.58 2.01 15.15
C GLY A 412 12.67 3.08 14.06
N GLU A 413 12.73 4.32 14.46
CA GLU A 413 13.03 5.46 13.59
C GLU A 413 14.11 6.32 14.24
N SER A 414 15.04 6.87 13.43
CA SER A 414 15.98 7.86 13.93
C SER A 414 16.21 8.97 12.92
N ARG A 415 16.74 10.10 13.40
CA ARG A 415 17.11 11.26 12.60
C ARG A 415 18.44 11.76 13.07
N ILE A 416 19.39 11.78 12.16
CA ILE A 416 20.75 12.21 12.42
C ILE A 416 21.02 13.41 11.51
N GLN A 417 21.53 14.50 12.08
CA GLN A 417 21.81 15.71 11.32
C GLN A 417 23.04 16.47 11.85
N ARG A 418 23.75 17.12 10.93
CA ARG A 418 24.86 18.02 11.21
C ARG A 418 24.94 19.08 10.11
N LYS A 419 25.09 20.36 10.48
CA LYS A 419 25.30 21.45 9.52
C LYS A 419 26.78 21.47 9.02
N PHE A 420 27.02 22.00 7.83
CA PHE A 420 28.35 22.36 7.42
C PHE A 420 28.92 23.43 8.35
N GLY A 421 30.22 23.43 8.55
CA GLY A 421 30.91 24.32 9.50
C GLY A 421 30.76 23.96 10.98
N SER A 422 29.96 22.94 11.31
CA SER A 422 29.79 22.42 12.69
C SER A 422 30.32 20.99 12.82
N LEU A 423 30.91 20.66 13.97
CA LEU A 423 31.23 19.29 14.36
C LEU A 423 30.12 18.63 15.19
N ASP A 424 29.07 19.38 15.55
CA ASP A 424 28.02 18.95 16.42
C ASP A 424 26.98 18.13 15.63
N ARG A 425 26.88 16.85 15.94
CA ARG A 425 25.94 15.90 15.35
C ARG A 425 24.80 15.61 16.32
N SER A 426 23.59 15.90 15.90
CA SER A 426 22.35 15.66 16.67
C SER A 426 21.73 14.32 16.30
N TYR A 427 21.24 13.59 17.31
CA TYR A 427 20.53 12.33 17.19
C TYR A 427 19.15 12.47 17.83
N ARG A 428 18.11 11.99 17.13
CA ARG A 428 16.75 11.84 17.64
C ARG A 428 16.26 10.47 17.26
N GLU A 429 15.91 9.67 18.27
CA GLU A 429 15.60 8.26 18.15
C GLU A 429 14.24 7.98 18.77
N GLU A 430 13.37 7.32 18.01
CA GLU A 430 12.06 6.91 18.47
C GLU A 430 11.89 5.41 18.35
N THR A 431 11.36 4.79 19.41
CA THR A 431 10.96 3.39 19.43
C THR A 431 9.47 3.31 19.72
N VAL A 432 8.74 2.58 18.89
CA VAL A 432 7.30 2.36 19.07
C VAL A 432 7.03 0.87 19.20
N ASN A 433 6.47 0.48 20.34
CA ASN A 433 5.95 -0.85 20.58
C ASN A 433 4.43 -0.83 20.42
N VAL A 434 3.88 -1.67 19.55
CA VAL A 434 2.44 -1.76 19.31
C VAL A 434 1.96 -3.15 19.62
N PHE A 435 1.00 -3.26 20.52
CA PHE A 435 0.26 -4.48 20.78
C PHE A 435 -1.18 -4.32 20.29
N SER A 436 -1.72 -5.28 19.53
CA SER A 436 -3.10 -5.20 19.03
C SER A 436 -3.82 -6.54 19.07
N VAL A 437 -5.14 -6.46 19.29
CA VAL A 437 -6.06 -7.60 19.22
C VAL A 437 -7.28 -7.18 18.42
N ASN A 438 -7.59 -7.92 17.34
CA ASN A 438 -8.75 -7.69 16.51
C ASN A 438 -9.59 -8.96 16.44
N GLY A 439 -10.91 -8.82 16.52
CA GLY A 439 -11.86 -9.90 16.27
C GLY A 439 -12.84 -9.48 15.19
N ASP A 440 -12.91 -10.25 14.10
CA ASP A 440 -13.76 -10.01 12.94
C ASP A 440 -14.64 -11.23 12.68
N PHE A 441 -15.95 -11.09 12.78
CA PHE A 441 -16.91 -12.19 12.72
C PHE A 441 -18.00 -11.92 11.67
N SER A 442 -18.57 -12.99 11.11
CA SER A 442 -19.69 -12.87 10.18
C SER A 442 -20.74 -13.95 10.38
N ILE A 443 -22.00 -13.56 10.14
CA ILE A 443 -23.18 -14.40 10.22
C ILE A 443 -23.99 -14.23 8.94
N SER A 444 -24.45 -15.31 8.34
CA SER A 444 -25.51 -15.29 7.34
C SER A 444 -26.87 -15.42 8.01
N LEU A 445 -27.73 -14.40 7.85
CA LEU A 445 -29.07 -14.38 8.45
C LEU A 445 -30.10 -15.21 7.66
N THR A 446 -29.75 -15.61 6.44
CA THR A 446 -30.60 -16.41 5.56
C THR A 446 -29.79 -17.52 4.90
N GLU A 447 -30.40 -18.68 4.65
CA GLU A 447 -29.75 -19.83 4.02
C GLU A 447 -29.21 -19.50 2.61
N ASP A 448 -29.90 -18.64 1.86
CA ASP A 448 -29.49 -18.16 0.54
C ASP A 448 -28.40 -17.08 0.59
N LYS A 449 -27.89 -16.75 1.80
CA LYS A 449 -26.85 -15.74 2.07
C LYS A 449 -27.14 -14.35 1.49
N LYS A 450 -28.40 -14.01 1.28
CA LYS A 450 -28.80 -12.68 0.82
C LYS A 450 -28.72 -11.62 1.92
N ARG A 451 -28.80 -12.01 3.18
CA ARG A 451 -28.65 -11.14 4.35
C ARG A 451 -27.49 -11.63 5.20
N ALA A 452 -26.59 -10.73 5.53
CA ALA A 452 -25.44 -11.05 6.36
C ALA A 452 -25.09 -9.88 7.29
N ILE A 453 -24.57 -10.21 8.45
CA ILE A 453 -23.98 -9.27 9.38
C ILE A 453 -22.50 -9.60 9.50
N SER A 454 -21.64 -8.57 9.48
CA SER A 454 -20.27 -8.64 9.96
C SER A 454 -20.15 -7.76 11.21
N TYR A 455 -19.44 -8.21 12.23
CA TYR A 455 -19.24 -7.45 13.46
C TYR A 455 -17.88 -7.76 14.04
N GLY A 456 -17.37 -6.87 14.84
CA GLY A 456 -16.06 -7.08 15.42
C GLY A 456 -15.69 -6.06 16.48
N PHE A 457 -14.50 -6.28 17.02
CA PHE A 457 -13.85 -5.39 17.96
C PHE A 457 -12.39 -5.19 17.57
N GLU A 458 -11.83 -4.09 18.03
CA GLU A 458 -10.41 -3.74 17.85
C GLU A 458 -9.88 -3.12 19.12
N PHE A 459 -8.68 -3.53 19.49
CA PHE A 459 -7.89 -2.92 20.56
C PHE A 459 -6.47 -2.76 20.07
N ALA A 460 -5.89 -1.58 20.28
CA ALA A 460 -4.48 -1.31 20.00
C ALA A 460 -3.89 -0.43 21.10
N TYR A 461 -2.71 -0.79 21.56
CA TYR A 461 -1.91 -0.04 22.54
C TYR A 461 -0.55 0.22 21.93
N ASN A 462 -0.15 1.49 21.89
CA ASN A 462 1.16 1.95 21.45
C ASN A 462 1.90 2.54 22.65
N ASP A 463 3.14 2.14 22.82
CA ASP A 463 4.09 2.70 23.76
C ASP A 463 5.23 3.34 22.96
N VAL A 464 5.53 4.61 23.23
CA VAL A 464 6.48 5.41 22.47
C VAL A 464 7.55 5.95 23.40
N ALA A 465 8.79 5.59 23.13
CA ALA A 465 9.96 6.19 23.73
C ALA A 465 10.62 7.13 22.70
N SER A 466 10.91 8.36 23.10
CA SER A 466 11.66 9.35 22.33
C SER A 466 12.90 9.77 23.09
N ASN A 467 14.04 9.65 22.45
CA ASN A 467 15.34 9.99 23.04
C ASN A 467 16.10 10.92 22.10
N SER A 468 16.89 11.83 22.65
CA SER A 468 17.73 12.73 21.87
C SER A 468 19.02 13.07 22.62
N TYR A 469 20.09 13.19 21.86
CA TYR A 469 21.41 13.55 22.36
C TYR A 469 22.24 14.14 21.22
N GLY A 470 23.26 14.89 21.55
CA GLY A 470 24.22 15.42 20.64
C GLY A 470 25.63 14.92 20.95
N LYS A 471 26.45 14.79 19.92
CA LYS A 471 27.86 14.42 20.02
C LYS A 471 28.72 15.30 19.12
N THR A 472 29.79 15.88 19.69
CA THR A 472 30.75 16.65 18.90
C THR A 472 31.79 15.71 18.31
N LEU A 473 31.96 15.73 16.98
CA LEU A 473 32.89 14.87 16.27
C LEU A 473 34.33 15.22 16.62
N ASN A 474 35.15 14.20 16.85
CA ASN A 474 36.59 14.33 16.86
C ASN A 474 37.14 13.97 15.49
N ILE A 475 37.93 14.90 14.87
CA ILE A 475 38.48 14.72 13.53
C ILE A 475 39.98 14.62 13.61
N VAL A 476 40.52 13.52 13.09
CA VAL A 476 41.97 13.28 13.00
C VAL A 476 42.33 12.95 11.53
N ASN A 477 43.21 13.72 10.95
CA ASN A 477 43.68 13.57 9.55
C ASN A 477 42.52 13.58 8.51
N GLY A 478 41.41 14.30 8.80
CA GLY A 478 40.27 14.37 7.90
C GLY A 478 39.31 13.19 7.99
N GLU A 479 39.45 12.33 9.01
CA GLU A 479 38.54 11.21 9.29
C GLU A 479 37.90 11.38 10.68
N ILE A 480 36.73 10.81 10.87
CA ILE A 480 36.04 10.79 12.15
C ILE A 480 36.75 9.80 13.08
N ASP A 481 37.39 10.30 14.14
CA ASP A 481 38.06 9.50 15.18
C ASP A 481 37.28 9.56 16.50
N GLY A 482 35.99 9.21 16.48
CA GLY A 482 35.13 9.21 17.64
C GLY A 482 34.50 10.57 17.97
N PHE A 483 34.26 10.81 19.26
CA PHE A 483 33.55 11.99 19.77
C PHE A 483 34.33 12.62 20.92
N SER A 484 34.34 13.95 21.01
CA SER A 484 35.02 14.69 22.11
C SER A 484 34.08 15.04 23.26
N ASP A 485 32.87 15.45 22.97
CA ASP A 485 31.88 15.95 23.94
C ASP A 485 30.47 15.49 23.63
N ASP A 486 29.61 15.43 24.66
CA ASP A 486 28.18 15.23 24.56
C ASP A 486 27.44 16.53 24.87
N PHE A 487 26.34 16.82 24.15
CA PHE A 487 25.50 17.98 24.41
C PHE A 487 24.01 17.63 24.33
N LYS A 488 23.16 18.44 24.92
CA LYS A 488 21.70 18.26 24.88
C LYS A 488 21.12 18.65 23.53
N VAL A 489 20.09 17.93 23.11
CA VAL A 489 19.30 18.17 21.89
C VAL A 489 17.83 18.07 22.26
N GLN A 490 16.98 18.94 21.73
CA GLN A 490 15.55 18.85 21.91
C GLN A 490 14.98 17.55 21.33
N SER A 491 14.27 16.80 22.12
CA SER A 491 13.52 15.62 21.70
C SER A 491 12.42 15.99 20.70
N ARG A 492 12.11 15.07 19.80
CA ARG A 492 11.05 15.28 18.83
C ARG A 492 9.66 15.11 19.43
N TYR A 493 9.51 14.13 20.31
CA TYR A 493 8.29 13.81 21.03
C TYR A 493 8.57 13.81 22.54
N PRO A 494 7.54 13.77 23.40
CA PRO A 494 7.70 13.80 24.84
C PRO A 494 8.69 12.75 25.34
N ASP A 495 9.76 13.20 26.00
CA ASP A 495 10.90 12.41 26.47
C ASP A 495 10.62 11.68 27.79
N GLY A 496 9.57 12.02 28.51
CA GLY A 496 9.05 11.28 29.65
C GLY A 496 8.21 10.05 29.27
N GLY A 497 8.11 9.76 27.97
CA GLY A 497 7.33 8.65 27.41
C GLY A 497 5.92 9.06 26.98
N SER A 498 5.36 8.28 26.07
CA SER A 498 4.02 8.50 25.56
C SER A 498 3.31 7.20 25.29
N ASN A 499 1.99 7.17 25.51
CA ASN A 499 1.18 6.05 25.11
C ASN A 499 -0.08 6.49 24.37
N TYR A 500 -0.53 5.63 23.47
CA TYR A 500 -1.75 5.84 22.70
C TYR A 500 -2.53 4.54 22.64
N MET A 501 -3.76 4.56 23.13
CA MET A 501 -4.65 3.41 23.16
C MET A 501 -5.88 3.69 22.30
N SER A 502 -6.31 2.70 21.51
CA SER A 502 -7.54 2.74 20.73
C SER A 502 -8.37 1.50 21.00
N SER A 503 -9.67 1.68 21.24
CA SER A 503 -10.64 0.59 21.45
C SER A 503 -11.87 0.84 20.60
N ALA A 504 -12.39 -0.19 19.92
CA ALA A 504 -13.55 -0.01 19.07
C ALA A 504 -14.41 -1.27 18.96
N VAL A 505 -15.69 -1.03 18.63
CA VAL A 505 -16.64 -2.06 18.21
C VAL A 505 -17.38 -1.60 16.96
N TYR A 506 -17.71 -2.53 16.08
CA TYR A 506 -18.41 -2.21 14.84
C TYR A 506 -19.38 -3.32 14.43
N ILE A 507 -20.35 -2.93 13.61
CA ILE A 507 -21.30 -3.83 12.97
C ILE A 507 -21.59 -3.33 11.55
N ASP A 508 -21.58 -4.25 10.60
CA ASP A 508 -21.95 -4.04 9.20
C ASP A 508 -23.08 -4.98 8.80
N TYR A 509 -24.05 -4.47 8.09
CA TYR A 509 -25.18 -5.22 7.53
C TYR A 509 -25.17 -5.16 6.01
N ARG A 510 -25.31 -6.31 5.37
CA ARG A 510 -25.49 -6.43 3.92
C ARG A 510 -26.78 -7.19 3.59
N GLN A 511 -27.55 -6.65 2.62
CA GLN A 511 -28.75 -7.28 2.10
C GLN A 511 -28.82 -7.19 0.57
N ASP A 512 -29.01 -8.31 -0.11
CA ASP A 512 -29.53 -8.33 -1.47
C ASP A 512 -31.03 -8.03 -1.42
N VAL A 513 -31.39 -6.76 -1.64
CA VAL A 513 -32.81 -6.28 -1.59
C VAL A 513 -33.58 -6.89 -2.75
N SER A 514 -32.92 -7.09 -3.89
CA SER A 514 -33.47 -7.77 -5.06
C SER A 514 -32.33 -8.46 -5.81
N PRO A 515 -32.61 -9.30 -6.84
CA PRO A 515 -31.57 -9.84 -7.71
C PRO A 515 -30.70 -8.78 -8.40
N LYS A 516 -31.19 -7.53 -8.44
CA LYS A 516 -30.54 -6.41 -9.11
C LYS A 516 -29.90 -5.39 -8.14
N SER A 517 -30.15 -5.52 -6.85
CA SER A 517 -29.72 -4.49 -5.89
C SER A 517 -29.22 -5.08 -4.58
N THR A 518 -28.15 -4.45 -4.05
CA THR A 518 -27.52 -4.78 -2.78
C THR A 518 -27.41 -3.51 -1.95
N LEU A 519 -27.84 -3.58 -0.68
CA LEU A 519 -27.67 -2.55 0.34
C LEU A 519 -26.53 -2.98 1.28
N ASN A 520 -25.64 -2.07 1.58
CA ASN A 520 -24.60 -2.21 2.61
C ASN A 520 -24.76 -1.08 3.61
N SER A 521 -24.61 -1.34 4.90
CA SER A 521 -24.64 -0.29 5.93
C SER A 521 -23.84 -0.73 7.15
N GLY A 522 -23.19 0.21 7.82
CA GLY A 522 -22.40 -0.11 8.98
C GLY A 522 -22.28 1.07 9.94
N ILE A 523 -21.97 0.76 11.19
CA ILE A 523 -21.70 1.71 12.25
C ILE A 523 -20.55 1.22 13.11
N ARG A 524 -19.71 2.15 13.57
CA ARG A 524 -18.61 1.89 14.49
C ARG A 524 -18.56 2.94 15.58
N PHE A 525 -18.29 2.52 16.80
CA PHE A 525 -17.86 3.36 17.89
C PHE A 525 -16.37 3.13 18.17
N THR A 526 -15.61 4.20 18.32
CA THR A 526 -14.18 4.16 18.67
C THR A 526 -13.93 5.13 19.80
N ASN A 527 -13.12 4.71 20.77
CA ASN A 527 -12.56 5.56 21.83
C ASN A 527 -11.03 5.49 21.75
N THR A 528 -10.37 6.63 21.89
CA THR A 528 -8.91 6.76 21.92
C THR A 528 -8.45 7.53 23.14
N ASN A 529 -7.39 7.07 23.78
CA ASN A 529 -6.71 7.71 24.90
C ASN A 529 -5.26 7.98 24.55
N LEU A 530 -4.79 9.16 24.84
CA LEU A 530 -3.40 9.58 24.66
C LEU A 530 -2.90 10.18 25.98
N ASN A 531 -1.72 9.71 26.44
CA ASN A 531 -0.99 10.28 27.55
C ASN A 531 0.48 10.45 27.14
N ALA A 532 1.06 11.59 27.47
CA ALA A 532 2.46 11.86 27.18
C ALA A 532 3.00 12.88 28.19
N THR A 533 4.29 12.80 28.51
CA THR A 533 4.93 13.70 29.48
C THR A 533 6.23 14.24 28.93
N TRP A 534 6.40 15.55 28.96
CA TRP A 534 7.67 16.24 28.72
C TRP A 534 8.45 16.38 30.03
N ILE A 535 9.74 16.10 30.02
CA ILE A 535 10.65 16.23 31.18
C ILE A 535 11.70 17.30 30.94
N ASP A 536 12.34 17.31 29.74
CA ASP A 536 13.39 18.28 29.42
C ASP A 536 12.80 19.60 28.92
N GLU A 537 12.91 20.66 29.73
CA GLU A 537 12.47 22.01 29.42
C GLU A 537 13.65 22.93 29.01
N THR A 538 14.81 22.35 28.69
CA THR A 538 16.04 23.13 28.41
C THR A 538 15.84 24.08 27.24
N PHE A 539 15.11 23.67 26.20
CA PHE A 539 14.97 24.43 24.95
C PHE A 539 13.59 25.10 24.84
N ILE A 540 12.55 24.43 25.30
CA ILE A 540 11.17 24.91 25.21
C ILE A 540 10.48 24.67 26.54
N VAL A 541 10.09 25.75 27.22
CA VAL A 541 9.24 25.68 28.41
C VAL A 541 7.79 25.61 27.97
N LEU A 542 7.13 24.49 28.26
CA LEU A 542 5.72 24.29 27.91
C LEU A 542 4.79 24.84 29.01
N PRO A 543 3.59 25.30 28.68
CA PRO A 543 2.59 25.70 29.67
C PRO A 543 2.10 24.53 30.53
N ASP A 544 2.07 23.32 29.96
CA ASP A 544 1.74 22.07 30.64
C ASP A 544 2.62 20.95 30.05
N ASN A 545 3.29 20.19 30.92
CA ASN A 545 4.17 19.12 30.51
C ASN A 545 3.44 17.78 30.38
N ASP A 546 2.25 17.66 30.96
CA ASP A 546 1.44 16.45 30.90
C ASP A 546 0.31 16.60 29.89
N ILE A 547 0.37 15.79 28.84
CA ILE A 547 -0.63 15.70 27.80
C ILE A 547 -1.55 14.53 28.09
N ASN A 548 -2.82 14.82 28.39
CA ASN A 548 -3.84 13.81 28.64
C ASN A 548 -5.07 14.10 27.76
N ALA A 549 -5.36 13.24 26.79
CA ALA A 549 -6.48 13.45 25.88
C ALA A 549 -7.31 12.18 25.72
N ASN A 550 -8.63 12.35 25.68
CA ASN A 550 -9.59 11.29 25.42
C ASN A 550 -10.58 11.71 24.35
N TYR A 551 -10.70 10.92 23.30
CA TYR A 551 -11.59 11.21 22.19
C TYR A 551 -12.50 10.02 21.90
N SER A 552 -13.74 10.32 21.52
CA SER A 552 -14.69 9.31 21.06
C SER A 552 -15.29 9.72 19.73
N ALA A 553 -15.52 8.76 18.85
CA ALA A 553 -16.13 8.99 17.56
C ALA A 553 -17.12 7.88 17.19
N VAL A 554 -18.20 8.28 16.54
CA VAL A 554 -19.13 7.37 15.85
C VAL A 554 -19.01 7.61 14.36
N THR A 555 -18.78 6.54 13.60
CA THR A 555 -18.74 6.60 12.14
C THR A 555 -19.77 5.65 11.55
N ALA A 556 -20.34 6.02 10.41
CA ALA A 556 -21.35 5.24 9.72
C ALA A 556 -21.14 5.24 8.20
N THR A 557 -21.63 4.20 7.54
CA THR A 557 -21.68 4.09 6.08
C THR A 557 -23.01 3.52 5.63
N ILE A 558 -23.47 3.98 4.47
CA ILE A 558 -24.57 3.37 3.73
C ILE A 558 -24.22 3.38 2.25
N GLY A 559 -24.26 2.19 1.64
CA GLY A 559 -23.94 1.99 0.25
C GLY A 559 -25.05 1.23 -0.46
N TYR A 560 -25.32 1.60 -1.69
CA TYR A 560 -26.33 0.94 -2.53
C TYR A 560 -25.75 0.64 -3.91
N VAL A 561 -25.86 -0.64 -4.31
CA VAL A 561 -25.45 -1.10 -5.63
C VAL A 561 -26.72 -1.47 -6.41
N TYR A 562 -26.88 -0.90 -7.60
CA TYR A 562 -27.97 -1.21 -8.51
C TYR A 562 -27.46 -1.72 -9.85
N ARG A 563 -27.91 -2.90 -10.25
CA ARG A 563 -27.57 -3.59 -11.51
C ARG A 563 -28.84 -3.78 -12.33
N PRO A 564 -29.28 -2.78 -13.10
CA PRO A 564 -30.52 -2.86 -13.89
C PRO A 564 -30.52 -4.06 -14.84
N ASN A 565 -29.33 -4.38 -15.38
CA ASN A 565 -29.06 -5.54 -16.22
C ASN A 565 -27.60 -5.99 -16.08
N LYS A 566 -27.18 -6.99 -16.87
CA LYS A 566 -25.81 -7.54 -16.82
C LYS A 566 -24.70 -6.56 -17.25
N ASP A 567 -25.06 -5.49 -17.93
CA ASP A 567 -24.12 -4.55 -18.56
C ASP A 567 -23.92 -3.27 -17.75
N TRP A 568 -24.76 -2.99 -16.77
CA TRP A 568 -24.66 -1.78 -15.96
C TRP A 568 -24.58 -2.07 -14.47
N GLN A 569 -23.75 -1.31 -13.80
CA GLN A 569 -23.70 -1.22 -12.34
C GLN A 569 -23.63 0.24 -11.94
N LEU A 570 -24.51 0.64 -11.04
CA LEU A 570 -24.57 1.96 -10.42
C LEU A 570 -24.31 1.78 -8.94
N ASN A 571 -23.41 2.57 -8.39
CA ASN A 571 -23.05 2.58 -6.98
C ASN A 571 -23.33 3.94 -6.39
N SER A 572 -23.83 3.98 -5.15
CA SER A 572 -23.88 5.20 -4.35
C SER A 572 -23.47 4.89 -2.92
N VAL A 573 -22.66 5.77 -2.32
CA VAL A 573 -22.16 5.64 -0.97
C VAL A 573 -22.27 6.98 -0.26
N ILE A 574 -22.78 6.95 0.98
CA ILE A 574 -22.61 8.02 1.95
C ILE A 574 -21.84 7.40 3.11
N SER A 575 -20.70 7.97 3.49
CA SER A 575 -19.85 7.44 4.54
C SER A 575 -19.24 8.56 5.36
N SER A 576 -18.97 8.27 6.63
CA SER A 576 -18.19 9.13 7.50
C SER A 576 -16.90 8.44 7.93
N GLY A 577 -15.86 9.24 8.13
CA GLY A 577 -14.59 8.82 8.68
C GLY A 577 -14.14 9.80 9.74
N PHE A 578 -13.18 9.42 10.56
CA PHE A 578 -12.54 10.31 11.51
C PHE A 578 -11.05 10.02 11.62
N ARG A 579 -10.32 11.01 12.09
CA ARG A 579 -8.93 10.90 12.51
C ARG A 579 -8.80 11.45 13.91
N SER A 580 -8.40 10.61 14.84
CA SER A 580 -8.04 11.02 16.19
C SER A 580 -6.64 11.63 16.18
N PRO A 581 -6.41 12.78 16.85
CA PRO A 581 -5.07 13.27 17.06
C PRO A 581 -4.18 12.21 17.71
N ASN A 582 -2.96 12.08 17.22
CA ASN A 582 -1.95 11.20 17.76
C ASN A 582 -0.82 12.00 18.41
N ILE A 583 0.25 11.34 18.84
CA ILE A 583 1.37 11.99 19.53
C ILE A 583 2.09 13.00 18.60
N ASP A 584 2.20 12.71 17.30
CA ASP A 584 2.76 13.66 16.33
C ASP A 584 1.90 14.93 16.19
N ASP A 585 0.59 14.82 16.36
CA ASP A 585 -0.30 15.98 16.26
C ASP A 585 -0.20 16.91 17.46
N VAL A 586 -0.19 16.36 18.67
CA VAL A 586 -0.31 17.13 19.91
C VAL A 586 1.00 17.41 20.62
N GLY A 587 2.02 16.55 20.42
CA GLY A 587 3.25 16.59 21.23
C GLY A 587 4.54 16.82 20.45
N ARG A 588 4.48 17.11 19.15
CA ARG A 588 5.71 17.21 18.35
C ARG A 588 6.43 18.53 18.48
N VAL A 589 7.78 18.48 18.59
CA VAL A 589 8.69 19.61 18.38
C VAL A 589 9.51 19.40 17.11
N ARG A 590 9.56 20.40 16.24
CA ARG A 590 10.30 20.34 14.96
C ARG A 590 10.55 21.72 14.36
N GLU A 591 11.78 21.98 13.93
CA GLU A 591 12.09 23.09 13.03
C GLU A 591 12.03 22.64 11.54
N LYS A 592 11.50 23.49 10.67
CA LYS A 592 11.61 23.43 9.19
C LYS A 592 11.43 24.81 8.60
N SER A 593 12.39 25.27 7.79
CA SER A 593 12.31 26.51 7.01
C SER A 593 11.94 27.73 7.88
N GLY A 594 12.64 27.91 9.03
CA GLY A 594 12.43 29.01 9.97
C GLY A 594 11.14 28.91 10.81
N ASN A 595 10.38 27.81 10.73
CA ASN A 595 9.20 27.57 11.55
C ASN A 595 9.46 26.48 12.59
N VAL A 596 9.22 26.77 13.86
CA VAL A 596 9.31 25.82 14.98
C VAL A 596 7.91 25.35 15.34
N THR A 597 7.62 24.09 15.07
CA THR A 597 6.37 23.45 15.50
C THR A 597 6.47 23.13 16.99
N VAL A 598 5.50 23.57 17.77
CA VAL A 598 5.40 23.31 19.21
C VAL A 598 4.17 22.47 19.53
N PRO A 599 4.15 21.79 20.72
CA PRO A 599 2.99 21.06 21.18
C PRO A 599 1.72 21.92 21.29
N ASN A 600 0.57 21.31 20.98
CA ASN A 600 -0.76 21.87 21.20
C ASN A 600 -1.72 20.78 21.64
N ILE A 601 -2.17 20.86 22.89
CA ILE A 601 -3.05 19.87 23.51
C ILE A 601 -4.53 20.05 23.15
N ASP A 602 -4.90 21.20 22.59
CA ASP A 602 -6.29 21.55 22.26
C ASP A 602 -6.77 20.97 20.92
N VAL A 603 -5.93 20.22 20.23
CA VAL A 603 -6.27 19.59 18.94
C VAL A 603 -7.37 18.55 19.14
N LYS A 604 -8.46 18.67 18.37
CA LYS A 604 -9.64 17.79 18.39
C LYS A 604 -9.63 16.84 17.17
N PRO A 605 -10.39 15.73 17.23
CA PRO A 605 -10.58 14.87 16.07
C PRO A 605 -11.10 15.61 14.85
N GLU A 606 -10.58 15.22 13.69
CA GLU A 606 -11.02 15.65 12.37
C GLU A 606 -12.02 14.63 11.83
N PHE A 607 -13.11 15.09 11.21
CA PHE A 607 -14.13 14.26 10.58
C PHE A 607 -14.20 14.47 9.07
N ALA A 608 -14.53 13.40 8.34
CA ALA A 608 -14.81 13.43 6.92
C ALA A 608 -16.21 12.86 6.66
N TYR A 609 -17.02 13.58 5.89
CA TYR A 609 -18.33 13.14 5.41
C TYR A 609 -18.29 13.09 3.89
N ASN A 610 -18.48 11.91 3.33
CA ASN A 610 -18.31 11.66 1.91
C ASN A 610 -19.62 11.23 1.25
N ALA A 611 -19.88 11.77 0.08
CA ALA A 611 -20.90 11.29 -0.84
C ALA A 611 -20.22 10.88 -2.16
N GLU A 612 -20.53 9.69 -2.64
CA GLU A 612 -19.91 9.12 -3.85
C GLU A 612 -20.98 8.48 -4.76
N VAL A 613 -20.81 8.68 -6.06
CA VAL A 613 -21.61 8.03 -7.10
C VAL A 613 -20.68 7.42 -8.13
N GLY A 614 -20.84 6.13 -8.37
CA GLY A 614 -20.09 5.36 -9.35
C GLY A 614 -20.99 4.78 -10.45
N VAL A 615 -20.48 4.76 -11.67
CA VAL A 615 -21.13 4.10 -12.79
C VAL A 615 -20.15 3.19 -13.49
N GLN A 616 -20.58 1.97 -13.81
CA GLN A 616 -19.80 1.03 -14.61
C GLN A 616 -20.65 0.49 -15.75
N LYS A 617 -20.09 0.51 -16.95
CA LYS A 617 -20.68 -0.08 -18.16
C LYS A 617 -19.79 -1.22 -18.62
N TYR A 618 -20.39 -2.38 -18.79
CA TYR A 618 -19.74 -3.57 -19.33
C TYR A 618 -20.16 -3.78 -20.78
N PHE A 619 -19.23 -4.22 -21.61
CA PHE A 619 -19.42 -4.54 -23.02
C PHE A 619 -18.90 -5.94 -23.32
N ASN A 620 -19.39 -6.54 -24.41
CA ASN A 620 -18.89 -7.81 -24.94
C ASN A 620 -18.84 -8.91 -23.87
N ASP A 621 -19.95 -9.15 -23.17
CA ASP A 621 -20.04 -10.11 -22.07
C ASP A 621 -18.97 -9.90 -21.01
N LYS A 622 -18.82 -8.66 -20.54
CA LYS A 622 -17.88 -8.20 -19.52
C LYS A 622 -16.40 -8.29 -19.90
N LYS A 623 -16.08 -8.40 -21.20
CA LYS A 623 -14.67 -8.38 -21.64
C LYS A 623 -14.07 -6.98 -21.66
N PHE A 624 -14.91 -5.94 -21.67
CA PHE A 624 -14.50 -4.55 -21.61
C PHE A 624 -15.39 -3.78 -20.62
N ARG A 625 -14.79 -2.95 -19.79
CA ARG A 625 -15.46 -2.14 -18.79
C ARG A 625 -15.02 -0.68 -18.93
N LEU A 626 -15.98 0.22 -18.88
CA LEU A 626 -15.78 1.64 -18.59
C LEU A 626 -16.35 1.92 -17.19
N GLY A 627 -15.65 2.72 -16.41
CA GLY A 627 -16.05 3.14 -15.09
C GLY A 627 -15.78 4.61 -14.86
N ALA A 628 -16.65 5.27 -14.10
CA ALA A 628 -16.42 6.61 -13.59
C ALA A 628 -16.98 6.68 -12.16
N THR A 629 -16.24 7.36 -11.28
CA THR A 629 -16.63 7.61 -9.90
C THR A 629 -16.46 9.10 -9.63
N PHE A 630 -17.50 9.74 -9.09
CA PHE A 630 -17.51 11.11 -8.63
C PHE A 630 -17.65 11.12 -7.12
N PHE A 631 -16.92 11.98 -6.44
CA PHE A 631 -16.95 12.08 -4.99
C PHE A 631 -16.92 13.54 -4.54
N TYR A 632 -17.54 13.77 -3.38
CA TYR A 632 -17.50 15.01 -2.63
C TYR A 632 -17.31 14.67 -1.16
N THR A 633 -16.24 15.18 -0.56
CA THR A 633 -15.90 14.96 0.85
C THR A 633 -15.84 16.29 1.57
N LEU A 634 -16.66 16.47 2.60
CA LEU A 634 -16.60 17.56 3.57
C LEU A 634 -15.66 17.13 4.70
N LEU A 635 -14.69 17.97 5.03
CA LEU A 635 -13.84 17.85 6.22
C LEU A 635 -14.34 18.84 7.26
N ASP A 636 -14.62 18.35 8.45
CA ASP A 636 -14.99 19.14 9.61
C ASP A 636 -13.86 19.13 10.63
N SER A 637 -13.57 20.28 11.22
CA SER A 637 -12.46 20.47 12.15
C SER A 637 -11.11 20.05 11.55
N TYR A 638 -10.86 20.44 10.29
CA TYR A 638 -9.66 20.13 9.52
C TYR A 638 -8.38 20.52 10.26
N ILE A 639 -7.48 19.57 10.51
CA ILE A 639 -6.23 19.80 11.24
C ILE A 639 -5.14 20.25 10.28
N ILE A 640 -4.66 21.48 10.49
CA ILE A 640 -3.54 22.07 9.75
C ILE A 640 -2.47 22.58 10.70
N ARG A 641 -1.28 22.83 10.17
CA ARG A 641 -0.27 23.63 10.87
C ARG A 641 -0.50 25.10 10.55
N ASP A 642 -0.53 25.94 11.60
CA ASP A 642 -0.74 27.37 11.45
C ASP A 642 0.02 28.15 12.52
N GLU A 643 0.10 29.47 12.37
CA GLU A 643 0.71 30.37 13.35
C GLU A 643 0.15 30.14 14.75
N PHE A 644 1.03 30.14 15.73
CA PHE A 644 0.70 29.87 17.12
C PHE A 644 1.52 30.75 18.05
N THR A 645 1.12 30.83 19.30
CA THR A 645 1.89 31.51 20.34
C THR A 645 2.15 30.57 21.50
N ILE A 646 3.36 30.57 22.01
CA ILE A 646 3.74 29.86 23.23
C ILE A 646 4.24 30.86 24.26
N ASN A 647 3.73 30.79 25.48
CA ASN A 647 4.07 31.74 26.57
C ASN A 647 3.96 33.22 26.15
N GLY A 648 3.01 33.54 25.25
CA GLY A 648 2.76 34.91 24.75
C GLY A 648 3.70 35.36 23.63
N SER A 649 4.60 34.51 23.12
CA SER A 649 5.50 34.81 21.99
C SER A 649 5.11 34.03 20.75
N ASN A 650 5.20 34.70 19.59
CA ASN A 650 5.07 34.06 18.27
C ASN A 650 6.43 33.67 17.64
N GLN A 651 7.53 33.89 18.38
CA GLN A 651 8.87 33.48 17.98
C GLN A 651 9.59 32.79 19.14
N ILE A 652 10.46 31.84 18.83
CA ILE A 652 11.26 31.08 19.78
C ILE A 652 12.66 30.85 19.22
N GLU A 653 13.68 30.89 20.05
CA GLU A 653 15.03 30.44 19.70
C GLU A 653 15.08 28.91 19.72
N PHE A 654 15.54 28.30 18.63
CA PHE A 654 15.66 26.86 18.49
C PHE A 654 16.90 26.49 17.67
N ASP A 655 17.76 25.64 18.22
CA ASP A 655 19.05 25.25 17.61
C ASP A 655 19.92 26.47 17.21
N GLY A 656 19.87 27.57 18.02
CA GLY A 656 20.64 28.80 17.82
C GLY A 656 20.06 29.74 16.73
N GLU A 657 18.87 29.46 16.20
CA GLU A 657 18.17 30.30 15.21
C GLU A 657 16.81 30.74 15.76
N LEU A 658 16.43 32.00 15.48
CA LEU A 658 15.10 32.51 15.84
C LEU A 658 14.07 32.02 14.80
N GLY A 659 13.09 31.24 15.25
CA GLY A 659 12.04 30.69 14.38
C GLY A 659 10.63 31.14 14.75
N ASN A 660 9.74 31.19 13.78
CA ASN A 660 8.33 31.48 14.02
C ASN A 660 7.64 30.29 14.69
N VAL A 661 6.80 30.54 15.68
CA VAL A 661 6.06 29.50 16.38
C VAL A 661 4.83 29.11 15.58
N VAL A 662 4.72 27.80 15.29
CA VAL A 662 3.56 27.20 14.64
C VAL A 662 3.09 25.98 15.41
N ALA A 663 1.81 25.64 15.34
CA ALA A 663 1.26 24.43 15.92
C ALA A 663 0.19 23.77 15.03
N ASN A 664 -0.08 22.50 15.26
CA ASN A 664 -1.26 21.89 14.67
C ASN A 664 -2.50 22.44 15.36
N GLN A 665 -3.50 22.84 14.58
CA GLN A 665 -4.76 23.45 15.05
C GLN A 665 -5.92 22.92 14.19
N ASN A 666 -7.12 22.88 14.77
CA ASN A 666 -8.33 22.69 14.01
C ASN A 666 -8.74 24.03 13.37
N ARG A 667 -8.76 24.08 12.06
CA ARG A 667 -9.34 25.18 11.29
C ARG A 667 -10.67 24.73 10.72
N GLY A 668 -11.59 25.62 10.53
CA GLY A 668 -12.93 25.47 9.98
C GLY A 668 -13.25 24.21 9.15
N ASN A 669 -14.02 24.36 8.12
CA ASN A 669 -14.39 23.28 7.21
C ASN A 669 -13.63 23.40 5.90
N ALA A 670 -13.31 22.23 5.31
CA ALA A 670 -12.74 22.15 3.98
C ALA A 670 -13.53 21.14 3.12
N TYR A 671 -13.39 21.22 1.82
CA TYR A 671 -13.99 20.23 0.93
C TYR A 671 -12.97 19.69 -0.06
N ILE A 672 -13.15 18.42 -0.42
CA ILE A 672 -12.43 17.78 -1.52
C ILE A 672 -13.45 17.16 -2.47
N THR A 673 -13.34 17.47 -3.75
CA THR A 673 -14.20 16.91 -4.78
C THR A 673 -13.37 16.46 -5.98
N GLY A 674 -13.88 15.51 -6.74
CA GLY A 674 -13.17 15.03 -7.90
C GLY A 674 -13.84 13.87 -8.59
N TYR A 675 -13.14 13.36 -9.60
CA TYR A 675 -13.57 12.16 -10.31
C TYR A 675 -12.39 11.30 -10.74
N THR A 676 -12.65 10.00 -10.86
CA THR A 676 -11.76 9.04 -11.54
C THR A 676 -12.56 8.34 -12.62
N ALA A 677 -12.13 8.48 -13.87
CA ALA A 677 -12.63 7.71 -14.98
C ALA A 677 -11.60 6.63 -15.35
N ASN A 678 -12.04 5.41 -15.61
CA ASN A 678 -11.15 4.31 -15.94
C ASN A 678 -11.77 3.35 -16.95
N TYR A 679 -10.92 2.65 -17.68
CA TYR A 679 -11.33 1.54 -18.53
C TYR A 679 -10.36 0.37 -18.42
N LEU A 680 -10.88 -0.82 -18.59
CA LEU A 680 -10.11 -2.07 -18.60
C LEU A 680 -10.81 -3.05 -19.54
N GLY A 681 -10.04 -3.69 -20.42
CA GLY A 681 -10.66 -4.73 -21.23
C GLY A 681 -9.83 -5.34 -22.32
N LYS A 682 -10.46 -6.29 -23.00
CA LYS A 682 -9.90 -7.03 -24.14
C LYS A 682 -10.41 -6.43 -25.43
N ILE A 683 -9.49 -5.93 -26.25
CA ILE A 683 -9.78 -5.51 -27.63
C ILE A 683 -9.91 -6.77 -28.51
N SER A 684 -9.07 -7.76 -28.26
CA SER A 684 -9.09 -9.06 -28.92
C SER A 684 -8.60 -10.16 -27.98
N ASN A 685 -8.47 -11.39 -28.48
CA ASN A 685 -7.89 -12.50 -27.68
C ASN A 685 -6.43 -12.30 -27.29
N THR A 686 -5.73 -11.39 -27.98
CA THR A 686 -4.29 -11.13 -27.79
C THR A 686 -4.02 -9.72 -27.26
N TRP A 687 -4.93 -8.77 -27.45
CA TRP A 687 -4.75 -7.39 -27.07
C TRP A 687 -5.64 -7.01 -25.90
N ASN A 688 -5.04 -6.47 -24.85
CA ASN A 688 -5.71 -5.88 -23.69
C ASN A 688 -5.33 -4.41 -23.59
N THR A 689 -6.24 -3.59 -23.07
CA THR A 689 -5.99 -2.18 -22.81
C THR A 689 -6.55 -1.79 -21.45
N SER A 690 -5.89 -0.82 -20.82
CA SER A 690 -6.35 -0.21 -19.58
C SER A 690 -5.95 1.25 -19.54
N GLY A 691 -6.68 2.04 -18.79
CA GLY A 691 -6.29 3.42 -18.56
C GLY A 691 -7.19 4.09 -17.54
N PHE A 692 -6.72 5.22 -17.04
CA PHE A 692 -7.47 6.06 -16.13
C PHE A 692 -7.06 7.52 -16.24
N ILE A 693 -7.95 8.38 -15.78
CA ILE A 693 -7.73 9.81 -15.56
C ILE A 693 -8.36 10.16 -14.22
N THR A 694 -7.64 10.93 -13.39
CA THR A 694 -8.10 11.39 -12.09
C THR A 694 -7.91 12.89 -11.97
N TYR A 695 -8.94 13.57 -11.48
CA TYR A 695 -8.93 14.99 -11.14
C TYR A 695 -9.43 15.17 -9.70
N THR A 696 -8.76 16.04 -8.95
CA THR A 696 -9.11 16.36 -7.56
C THR A 696 -8.97 17.86 -7.34
N LYS A 697 -9.92 18.46 -6.61
CA LYS A 697 -9.88 19.82 -6.13
C LYS A 697 -10.18 19.81 -4.62
N GLY A 698 -9.39 20.54 -3.83
CA GLY A 698 -9.61 20.70 -2.39
C GLY A 698 -9.36 22.12 -1.94
N ARG A 699 -10.30 22.71 -1.19
CA ARG A 699 -10.21 24.07 -0.66
C ARG A 699 -10.89 24.19 0.71
N THR A 700 -10.45 25.15 1.49
CA THR A 700 -11.18 25.59 2.70
C THR A 700 -12.46 26.31 2.30
N TYR A 701 -13.48 26.30 3.17
CA TYR A 701 -14.75 26.99 2.88
C TYR A 701 -14.69 28.50 3.12
N ASP A 702 -13.97 28.91 4.14
CA ASP A 702 -13.98 30.30 4.65
C ASP A 702 -13.11 31.18 3.77
N THR A 703 -11.93 30.73 3.38
CA THR A 703 -10.92 31.55 2.68
C THR A 703 -10.71 31.08 1.23
N GLU A 704 -11.33 29.97 0.81
CA GLU A 704 -11.09 29.31 -0.50
C GLU A 704 -9.61 29.02 -0.76
N GLU A 705 -8.78 28.93 0.30
CA GLU A 705 -7.38 28.59 0.19
C GLU A 705 -7.20 27.13 -0.27
N PRO A 706 -6.19 26.84 -1.09
CA PRO A 706 -5.87 25.47 -1.48
C PRO A 706 -5.53 24.60 -0.27
N MET A 707 -6.05 23.38 -0.26
CA MET A 707 -5.58 22.34 0.66
C MET A 707 -4.26 21.77 0.18
N SER A 708 -3.42 21.33 1.12
CA SER A 708 -2.17 20.62 0.80
C SER A 708 -2.43 19.27 0.14
N SER A 709 -1.45 18.77 -0.61
CA SER A 709 -1.43 17.43 -1.22
C SER A 709 -2.53 17.17 -2.26
N ILE A 710 -3.16 18.22 -2.81
CA ILE A 710 -4.12 18.10 -3.91
C ILE A 710 -3.38 17.99 -5.23
N PRO A 711 -3.31 16.79 -5.86
CA PRO A 711 -2.56 16.60 -7.08
C PRO A 711 -3.25 17.29 -8.28
N PRO A 712 -2.50 17.75 -9.30
CA PRO A 712 -3.08 18.16 -10.57
C PRO A 712 -3.72 16.97 -11.30
N LEU A 713 -4.39 17.23 -12.43
CA LEU A 713 -4.93 16.17 -13.28
C LEU A 713 -3.82 15.21 -13.72
N PHE A 714 -4.03 13.91 -13.54
CA PHE A 714 -3.08 12.89 -13.94
C PHE A 714 -3.76 11.64 -14.49
N GLY A 715 -3.00 10.85 -15.23
CA GLY A 715 -3.52 9.62 -15.78
C GLY A 715 -2.45 8.70 -16.36
N GLN A 716 -2.93 7.51 -16.74
CA GLN A 716 -2.11 6.49 -17.38
C GLN A 716 -2.95 5.72 -18.39
N PHE A 717 -2.33 5.37 -19.52
CA PHE A 717 -2.92 4.51 -20.55
C PHE A 717 -1.96 3.37 -20.85
N GLY A 718 -2.48 2.16 -21.03
CA GLY A 718 -1.68 0.97 -21.29
C GLY A 718 -2.29 0.11 -22.39
N LEU A 719 -1.41 -0.47 -23.21
CA LEU A 719 -1.77 -1.44 -24.23
C LEU A 719 -0.86 -2.67 -24.07
N ASN A 720 -1.45 -3.86 -24.03
CA ASN A 720 -0.72 -5.10 -23.81
C ASN A 720 -1.09 -6.12 -24.88
N TYR A 721 -0.08 -6.75 -25.46
CA TYR A 721 -0.17 -7.87 -26.37
C TYR A 721 0.29 -9.14 -25.69
N LYS A 722 -0.50 -10.21 -25.75
CA LYS A 722 -0.12 -11.51 -25.20
C LYS A 722 -0.45 -12.61 -26.19
N LYS A 723 0.57 -13.38 -26.58
CA LYS A 723 0.42 -14.56 -27.42
C LYS A 723 1.47 -15.61 -27.05
N ASN A 724 0.99 -16.81 -26.72
CA ASN A 724 1.85 -17.93 -26.31
C ASN A 724 2.78 -17.54 -25.13
N LYS A 725 4.09 -17.59 -25.36
CA LYS A 725 5.16 -17.30 -24.41
C LYS A 725 5.58 -15.85 -24.34
N ILE A 726 5.04 -14.98 -25.21
CA ILE A 726 5.42 -13.58 -25.33
C ILE A 726 4.29 -12.70 -24.77
N GLU A 727 4.66 -11.76 -23.93
CA GLU A 727 3.81 -10.65 -23.52
C GLU A 727 4.58 -9.34 -23.74
N LEU A 728 3.99 -8.39 -24.47
CA LEU A 728 4.55 -7.07 -24.75
C LEU A 728 3.57 -6.02 -24.23
N GLY A 729 4.08 -4.89 -23.77
CA GLY A 729 3.27 -3.79 -23.28
C GLY A 729 3.87 -2.44 -23.63
N ALA A 730 3.00 -1.45 -23.75
CA ALA A 730 3.36 -0.05 -23.80
C ALA A 730 2.46 0.73 -22.85
N ASP A 731 3.01 1.74 -22.20
CA ASP A 731 2.28 2.62 -21.32
C ASP A 731 2.70 4.08 -21.51
N LEU A 732 1.73 4.96 -21.33
CA LEU A 732 1.88 6.40 -21.31
C LEU A 732 1.37 6.90 -19.97
N ARG A 733 2.17 7.73 -19.29
CA ARG A 733 1.82 8.41 -18.05
C ARG A 733 1.91 9.91 -18.26
N PHE A 734 1.01 10.66 -17.66
CA PHE A 734 1.04 12.11 -17.76
C PHE A 734 0.52 12.78 -16.49
N ASN A 735 0.92 14.03 -16.33
CA ASN A 735 0.48 14.94 -15.29
C ASN A 735 0.33 16.32 -15.89
N SER A 736 -0.77 17.03 -15.59
CA SER A 736 -0.91 18.43 -15.99
C SER A 736 -0.05 19.35 -15.11
N LYS A 737 0.14 20.58 -15.52
CA LYS A 737 0.72 21.63 -14.69
C LYS A 737 -0.08 21.76 -13.38
N LYS A 738 0.59 22.06 -12.27
CA LYS A 738 0.01 22.59 -11.03
C LYS A 738 0.47 24.02 -10.88
N ASP A 739 -0.44 24.96 -11.05
CA ASP A 739 -0.14 26.38 -10.94
C ASP A 739 0.20 26.74 -9.49
N ILE A 740 1.08 27.74 -9.31
CA ILE A 740 1.60 28.12 -7.99
C ILE A 740 0.48 28.61 -7.06
N GLU A 741 -0.55 29.27 -7.59
CA GLU A 741 -1.72 29.77 -6.87
C GLU A 741 -2.59 28.65 -6.27
N ASP A 742 -2.40 27.43 -6.74
CA ASP A 742 -3.09 26.24 -6.24
C ASP A 742 -2.27 25.48 -5.18
N PHE A 743 -1.09 25.97 -4.76
CA PHE A 743 -0.28 25.40 -3.69
C PHE A 743 -0.74 25.88 -2.31
N ASN A 744 -0.61 25.02 -1.32
CA ASN A 744 -0.74 25.41 0.07
C ASN A 744 0.60 25.88 0.61
N PHE A 745 0.73 27.17 0.92
CA PHE A 745 1.97 27.77 1.41
C PHE A 745 2.18 27.58 2.93
N ARG A 746 1.09 27.38 3.70
CA ARG A 746 1.15 27.38 5.17
C ARG A 746 1.70 26.08 5.76
N GLU A 747 1.29 24.94 5.22
CA GLU A 747 1.64 23.64 5.81
C GLU A 747 3.08 23.19 5.50
N GLY A 748 3.73 23.76 4.47
CA GLY A 748 5.09 23.41 4.04
C GLY A 748 5.24 21.94 3.60
N ILE A 749 4.16 21.36 3.04
CA ILE A 749 4.11 19.97 2.56
C ILE A 749 4.21 19.95 1.03
N ASP A 750 3.59 20.93 0.36
CA ASP A 750 3.54 20.98 -1.10
C ASP A 750 4.89 21.33 -1.73
N ASN A 751 5.88 21.75 -0.92
CA ASN A 751 7.25 22.05 -1.36
C ASN A 751 7.27 23.04 -2.54
N HIS A 752 6.51 24.13 -2.43
CA HIS A 752 6.47 25.16 -3.46
C HIS A 752 7.85 25.78 -3.72
N ASP A 753 8.65 25.89 -2.68
CA ASP A 753 10.04 26.35 -2.66
C ASP A 753 11.02 25.45 -3.49
N LEU A 754 10.63 24.23 -3.80
CA LEU A 754 11.38 23.32 -4.66
C LEU A 754 10.88 23.31 -6.12
N THR A 755 9.94 24.19 -6.48
CA THR A 755 9.49 24.36 -7.87
C THR A 755 10.37 25.35 -8.65
N PRO A 756 10.31 25.41 -9.99
CA PRO A 756 11.17 26.30 -10.76
C PRO A 756 10.96 27.78 -10.37
N ILE A 757 12.06 28.51 -10.23
CA ILE A 757 12.06 29.97 -9.99
C ILE A 757 11.87 30.68 -11.34
N VAL A 758 10.92 31.60 -11.43
CA VAL A 758 10.65 32.43 -12.62
C VAL A 758 11.12 33.88 -12.41
N ASP A 759 11.09 34.37 -11.16
CA ASP A 759 11.64 35.67 -10.81
C ASP A 759 12.31 35.61 -9.41
N ALA A 760 13.63 35.50 -9.39
CA ALA A 760 14.40 35.45 -8.14
C ALA A 760 14.31 36.74 -7.29
N ASN A 761 13.89 37.85 -7.86
CA ASN A 761 13.75 39.13 -7.16
C ASN A 761 12.33 39.41 -6.66
N ALA A 762 11.38 38.54 -6.98
CA ALA A 762 10.01 38.71 -6.50
C ALA A 762 9.94 38.64 -4.97
N THR A 763 9.04 39.43 -4.39
CA THR A 763 8.83 39.50 -2.93
C THR A 763 7.73 38.54 -2.45
N SER A 764 6.94 38.01 -3.37
CA SER A 764 5.91 37.02 -3.06
C SER A 764 6.25 35.65 -3.67
N ASP A 765 5.94 34.57 -2.98
CA ASP A 765 6.16 33.21 -3.49
C ASP A 765 5.34 32.93 -4.75
N VAL A 766 4.17 33.55 -4.91
CA VAL A 766 3.32 33.41 -6.10
C VAL A 766 3.99 33.97 -7.35
N ASP A 767 4.72 35.09 -7.21
CA ASP A 767 5.45 35.70 -8.31
C ASP A 767 6.84 35.06 -8.53
N LYS A 768 7.44 34.51 -7.46
CA LYS A 768 8.78 33.89 -7.48
C LYS A 768 8.79 32.55 -8.17
N TYR A 769 7.77 31.68 -7.93
CA TYR A 769 7.78 30.28 -8.33
C TYR A 769 6.80 29.98 -9.45
N TYR A 770 7.12 28.99 -10.27
CA TYR A 770 6.27 28.55 -11.41
C TYR A 770 5.16 27.58 -11.02
N GLY A 771 5.35 26.86 -9.93
CA GLY A 771 4.60 25.65 -9.61
C GLY A 771 5.19 24.41 -10.28
N THR A 772 4.46 23.29 -10.30
CA THR A 772 4.95 22.05 -10.90
C THR A 772 4.64 22.01 -12.41
N PRO A 773 5.65 21.93 -13.29
CA PRO A 773 5.45 21.76 -14.73
C PRO A 773 4.68 20.49 -15.09
N ASN A 774 3.97 20.51 -16.21
CA ASN A 774 3.39 19.30 -16.79
C ASN A 774 4.49 18.38 -17.35
N TRP A 775 4.20 17.08 -17.37
CA TRP A 775 5.10 16.10 -17.96
C TRP A 775 4.33 14.91 -18.55
N MET A 776 5.01 14.19 -19.45
CA MET A 776 4.50 12.98 -20.07
C MET A 776 5.64 11.99 -20.30
N THR A 777 5.47 10.74 -19.86
CA THR A 777 6.45 9.67 -20.08
C THR A 777 5.83 8.51 -20.83
N PHE A 778 6.67 7.86 -21.64
CA PHE A 778 6.31 6.67 -22.41
C PHE A 778 7.21 5.50 -22.02
N GLY A 779 6.61 4.34 -21.78
CA GLY A 779 7.32 3.12 -21.41
C GLY A 779 6.93 1.94 -22.29
N VAL A 780 7.86 1.01 -22.45
CA VAL A 780 7.61 -0.29 -23.10
C VAL A 780 8.12 -1.41 -22.22
N ASN A 781 7.47 -2.55 -22.28
CA ASN A 781 7.88 -3.73 -21.53
C ASN A 781 7.66 -4.99 -22.34
N GLY A 782 8.43 -6.01 -22.04
CA GLY A 782 8.28 -7.32 -22.64
C GLY A 782 8.61 -8.43 -21.65
N SER A 783 7.89 -9.52 -21.70
CA SER A 783 8.23 -10.74 -20.97
C SER A 783 8.21 -11.95 -21.89
N TYR A 784 9.13 -12.85 -21.64
CA TYR A 784 9.28 -14.11 -22.36
C TYR A 784 9.36 -15.30 -21.40
N LEU A 785 8.47 -16.26 -21.59
CA LEU A 785 8.49 -17.51 -20.86
C LEU A 785 9.43 -18.49 -21.58
N LEU A 786 10.66 -18.64 -21.10
CA LEU A 786 11.65 -19.55 -21.68
C LEU A 786 11.12 -20.99 -21.66
N ASN A 787 10.65 -21.41 -20.48
CA ASN A 787 9.94 -22.66 -20.25
C ASN A 787 9.03 -22.51 -19.03
N ASP A 788 8.42 -23.59 -18.53
CA ASP A 788 7.49 -23.53 -17.38
C ASP A 788 8.17 -23.09 -16.07
N LYS A 789 9.51 -23.13 -16.00
CA LYS A 789 10.28 -22.77 -14.81
C LYS A 789 10.94 -21.39 -14.90
N PHE A 790 11.31 -20.93 -16.09
CA PHE A 790 12.13 -19.73 -16.27
C PHE A 790 11.43 -18.66 -17.11
N SER A 791 11.44 -17.45 -16.63
CA SER A 791 10.98 -16.29 -17.38
C SER A 791 11.93 -15.11 -17.25
N VAL A 792 11.99 -14.31 -18.30
CA VAL A 792 12.74 -13.04 -18.35
C VAL A 792 11.76 -11.93 -18.67
N GLN A 793 11.94 -10.81 -18.02
CA GLN A 793 11.17 -9.60 -18.25
C GLN A 793 12.13 -8.42 -18.41
N ALA A 794 11.87 -7.57 -19.40
CA ALA A 794 12.56 -6.30 -19.58
C ALA A 794 11.54 -5.17 -19.64
N ARG A 795 11.86 -4.04 -19.05
CA ARG A 795 11.09 -2.81 -19.07
C ARG A 795 12.00 -1.62 -19.37
N LEU A 796 11.64 -0.82 -20.35
CA LEU A 796 12.25 0.48 -20.62
C LEU A 796 11.20 1.55 -20.27
N SER A 797 11.39 2.22 -19.15
CA SER A 797 10.52 3.32 -18.70
C SER A 797 11.16 4.67 -19.01
N ASN A 798 10.31 5.70 -19.14
CA ASN A 798 10.72 7.05 -19.53
C ASN A 798 11.64 7.04 -20.77
N LEU A 799 11.13 6.45 -21.88
CA LEU A 799 11.87 6.20 -23.12
C LEU A 799 12.56 7.45 -23.65
N PHE A 800 11.92 8.61 -23.52
CA PHE A 800 12.41 9.89 -24.04
C PHE A 800 13.30 10.65 -23.05
N ASP A 801 13.60 10.05 -21.90
CA ASP A 801 14.47 10.62 -20.86
C ASP A 801 13.99 12.00 -20.36
N GLU A 802 12.65 12.14 -20.22
CA GLU A 802 12.01 13.36 -19.72
C GLU A 802 12.40 13.65 -18.29
N HIS A 803 12.83 14.88 -18.00
CA HIS A 803 12.98 15.36 -16.62
C HIS A 803 11.64 15.83 -16.07
N TYR A 804 11.30 15.37 -14.88
CA TYR A 804 10.13 15.85 -14.14
C TYR A 804 10.28 15.60 -12.64
N ILE A 805 9.54 16.38 -11.86
CA ILE A 805 9.33 16.16 -10.44
C ILE A 805 7.81 15.97 -10.22
N GLU A 806 7.44 14.93 -9.49
CA GLU A 806 6.05 14.75 -9.10
C GLU A 806 5.61 15.86 -8.16
N PHE A 807 4.36 16.35 -8.29
CA PHE A 807 3.83 17.40 -7.41
C PHE A 807 4.11 17.09 -5.93
N ALA A 808 4.54 18.10 -5.19
CA ALA A 808 4.90 18.05 -3.79
C ALA A 808 6.09 17.12 -3.44
N SER A 809 6.81 16.58 -4.42
CA SER A 809 8.02 15.79 -4.17
C SER A 809 9.26 16.70 -4.05
N GLY A 810 10.21 16.28 -3.22
CA GLY A 810 11.51 16.96 -3.04
C GLY A 810 12.66 16.26 -3.78
N VAL A 811 12.37 15.29 -4.65
CA VAL A 811 13.35 14.54 -5.43
C VAL A 811 12.84 14.35 -6.85
N SER A 812 13.70 14.53 -7.85
CA SER A 812 13.36 14.29 -9.25
C SER A 812 13.01 12.84 -9.50
N ALA A 813 12.10 12.63 -10.45
CA ALA A 813 11.73 11.29 -10.88
C ALA A 813 12.86 10.62 -11.69
N PRO A 814 12.86 9.27 -11.77
CA PRO A 814 13.84 8.53 -12.55
C PRO A 814 13.84 8.94 -14.03
N GLY A 815 15.02 9.16 -14.60
CA GLY A 815 15.25 9.29 -16.03
C GLY A 815 14.94 8.00 -16.79
N ARG A 816 15.47 7.87 -18.01
CA ARG A 816 15.31 6.64 -18.80
C ARG A 816 15.91 5.45 -18.06
N ASN A 817 15.09 4.43 -17.83
CA ASN A 817 15.47 3.25 -17.04
C ASN A 817 15.23 1.96 -17.80
N LEU A 818 16.29 1.21 -18.04
CA LEU A 818 16.21 -0.19 -18.45
C LEU A 818 16.24 -1.09 -17.21
N SER A 819 15.14 -1.79 -16.95
CA SER A 819 15.06 -2.79 -15.89
C SER A 819 14.92 -4.18 -16.50
N VAL A 820 15.73 -5.12 -16.03
CA VAL A 820 15.69 -6.53 -16.45
C VAL A 820 15.47 -7.40 -15.24
N SER A 821 14.49 -8.30 -15.32
CA SER A 821 14.18 -9.24 -14.24
C SER A 821 14.22 -10.67 -14.73
N PHE A 822 14.70 -11.56 -13.88
CA PHE A 822 14.72 -13.01 -14.09
C PHE A 822 13.93 -13.69 -12.97
N VAL A 823 13.10 -14.65 -13.34
CA VAL A 823 12.34 -15.49 -12.40
C VAL A 823 12.61 -16.95 -12.70
N ALA A 824 12.99 -17.70 -11.66
CA ALA A 824 13.15 -19.14 -11.70
C ALA A 824 12.24 -19.80 -10.67
N ASN A 825 11.45 -20.80 -11.08
CA ASN A 825 10.55 -21.57 -10.23
C ASN A 825 10.99 -23.05 -10.23
N PHE A 826 11.06 -23.65 -9.05
CA PHE A 826 11.54 -25.02 -8.87
C PHE A 826 10.53 -25.85 -8.06
#